data_5c5924185a9692a5b48d3886b7be1007
#
_entry.id   5c5924185a9692a5b48d3886b7be1007
#
_cell.length_a   1.000
_cell.length_b   1.000
_cell.length_c   1.000
_cell.angle_alpha   90.00
_cell.angle_beta   90.00
_cell.angle_gamma   90.00
#
_symmetry.space_group_name_H-M   'P 1'
#
loop_
_entity.id
_entity.type
_entity.pdbx_description
1 polymer ?
#
loop_
_entity_poly.entity_id
_entity_poly.type
_entity_poly.pdbx_seq_one_letter_code
_entity_poly.pdbx_strand_id
1 'polypeptide(L)'
;MWLFMRKILFKIYLLFFFVGIAQPILSQSPYYYYKQLGIKEGLSQSKVQCVLNDHRGYLWIGTESGLNCYDRDHLKQYLHRPGDERTLPSNNITFIAEDSLCNLWVATMNGICLYDRGSDSFRTLSNNGKPIYVASYLLVEGGILLGGSGAIYKYVYATNKLEPLYYAQDPVYYNPFWQMIRYDEENILLNSRWHGIYSFNMKTYEVKKIESFTENNYTSIYLDSYKRLWVSVYGNGLYCYQGDQLIKHFTASNSPLTYDVIHDIMERDNQLWVATDGGGINIISLDDFSFTNIQQKQDDVHSFPANTIYRLYLDPANNMWAGSIRRGLIGIKNVYACSYQNVPFGNLYGLSNQTINSFFQDSDGIVWVGTDGGGINRFDPVSGTFKHYPATKYEKVVSIVEYTPDELLFFSFNKGLFIFHKKTGQIRPFVLIDKEMNDQTCINGFSVNIQRITKTKILFSAQHIFIYDMVTRKFDIVATMGEEYERHSPLIIATKGAKTYLSDLKNICEYDSSEGTFRTIYQGQYTINDASMDQDGIFWLASTEGLVRYDPRTGKSELINTSLFQDVASVVADNQYRIWIGTRRHLFVYSSRTHNFTTLEEVDGVLPNEYIFHATLLAKNRDVFVGGTTGMTVINSAVHFDTDEDYTVELLDVLLNGLPVSLSEEPQEAAETIQIPWNFSSLQLKVLLNESDVFRKNFFRFNIEGLDQELASSNSNSLVINYLPIGEYTITASYYTRDGGWSTKQPILHVVVTPPWWKTGWFYMGLYILLGAVAYSIVYYFYRKKKAKQKREIMRLKNKMYEEKINFLTNISHELRTPLTLICAPLKRIINQESDKQDVEKLLVPIYKQAYQMKSIIDMVDRKSVV
;
A
#
# COMPACT_ATOMS: atom_id res chain seq x y z
N MET A 1 8.24 -59.86 41.61
CA MET A 1 9.22 -59.60 40.55
C MET A 1 8.54 -59.44 39.19
N TRP A 2 7.60 -60.33 38.82
CA TRP A 2 6.94 -60.25 37.48
C TRP A 2 6.00 -59.04 37.28
N LEU A 3 5.27 -58.65 38.34
CA LEU A 3 4.41 -57.41 38.27
C LEU A 3 5.20 -56.11 38.27
N PHE A 4 6.42 -56.11 38.79
CA PHE A 4 7.30 -54.93 38.80
C PHE A 4 7.96 -54.71 37.41
N MET A 5 8.39 -55.80 36.77
CA MET A 5 8.89 -55.75 35.39
C MET A 5 7.84 -55.34 34.38
N ARG A 6 6.57 -55.76 34.57
CA ARG A 6 5.47 -55.36 33.68
C ARG A 6 5.13 -53.82 33.77
N LYS A 7 5.27 -53.24 34.96
CA LYS A 7 5.10 -51.81 35.17
C LYS A 7 6.26 -51.02 34.62
N ILE A 8 7.49 -51.54 34.62
CA ILE A 8 8.66 -50.89 34.01
C ILE A 8 8.57 -50.99 32.48
N LEU A 9 8.25 -52.17 31.94
CA LEU A 9 8.02 -52.33 30.50
C LEU A 9 6.87 -51.44 29.96
N PHE A 10 5.78 -51.29 30.71
CA PHE A 10 4.67 -50.41 30.34
C PHE A 10 5.09 -48.92 30.37
N LYS A 11 5.88 -48.51 31.35
CA LYS A 11 6.44 -47.14 31.39
C LYS A 11 7.46 -46.90 30.26
N ILE A 12 8.27 -47.86 29.93
CA ILE A 12 9.22 -47.80 28.79
C ILE A 12 8.44 -47.76 27.46
N TYR A 13 7.37 -48.57 27.36
CA TYR A 13 6.50 -48.55 26.18
C TYR A 13 5.73 -47.21 26.04
N LEU A 14 5.27 -46.64 27.14
CA LEU A 14 4.67 -45.29 27.15
C LEU A 14 5.70 -44.21 26.81
N LEU A 15 6.94 -44.33 27.29
CA LEU A 15 8.02 -43.39 26.95
C LEU A 15 8.39 -43.45 25.45
N PHE A 16 8.45 -44.65 24.88
CA PHE A 16 8.68 -44.86 23.44
C PHE A 16 7.48 -44.42 22.60
N PHE A 17 6.25 -44.56 23.12
CA PHE A 17 5.04 -44.09 22.45
C PHE A 17 4.97 -42.54 22.42
N PHE A 18 5.39 -41.87 23.51
CA PHE A 18 5.48 -40.38 23.53
C PHE A 18 6.69 -39.86 22.75
N VAL A 19 7.80 -40.56 22.68
CA VAL A 19 8.96 -40.19 21.84
C VAL A 19 8.70 -40.42 20.35
N GLY A 20 7.81 -41.39 20.01
CA GLY A 20 7.42 -41.67 18.63
C GLY A 20 6.37 -40.69 18.02
N ILE A 21 5.71 -39.86 18.87
CA ILE A 21 4.70 -38.88 18.43
C ILE A 21 5.25 -37.43 18.33
N ALA A 22 6.39 -37.17 18.95
CA ALA A 22 7.15 -35.96 18.69
C ALA A 22 8.03 -36.15 17.45
N GLN A 23 7.43 -36.28 16.26
CA GLN A 23 8.12 -35.78 15.10
C GLN A 23 8.25 -34.26 15.35
N PRO A 24 9.47 -33.71 15.34
CA PRO A 24 9.57 -32.26 15.25
C PRO A 24 8.76 -31.90 14.00
N ILE A 25 7.71 -31.12 14.17
CA ILE A 25 7.20 -30.30 13.08
C ILE A 25 8.41 -29.42 12.75
N LEU A 26 9.21 -29.85 11.77
CA LEU A 26 10.19 -29.00 11.14
C LEU A 26 9.36 -27.85 10.58
N SER A 27 9.24 -26.79 11.37
CA SER A 27 8.73 -25.52 10.94
C SER A 27 9.63 -25.14 9.76
N GLN A 28 9.12 -25.25 8.55
CA GLN A 28 9.80 -24.69 7.39
C GLN A 28 10.03 -23.22 7.74
N SER A 29 11.24 -22.73 7.51
CA SER A 29 11.56 -21.31 7.68
C SER A 29 10.53 -20.50 6.90
N PRO A 30 9.90 -19.49 7.50
CA PRO A 30 8.91 -18.69 6.79
C PRO A 30 9.56 -18.09 5.55
N TYR A 31 8.82 -18.05 4.44
CA TYR A 31 9.22 -17.24 3.29
C TYR A 31 9.01 -15.77 3.67
N TYR A 32 9.85 -14.89 3.12
CA TYR A 32 9.74 -13.44 3.33
C TYR A 32 9.55 -12.73 2.00
N TYR A 33 8.61 -11.80 1.99
CA TYR A 33 8.52 -10.77 0.95
C TYR A 33 9.25 -9.52 1.44
N TYR A 34 10.06 -8.91 0.57
CA TYR A 34 10.85 -7.72 0.88
C TYR A 34 10.41 -6.54 0.02
N LYS A 35 9.80 -5.53 0.66
CA LYS A 35 9.48 -4.26 0.00
C LYS A 35 10.60 -3.26 0.24
N GLN A 36 11.29 -2.84 -0.79
CA GLN A 36 12.38 -1.88 -0.69
C GLN A 36 11.88 -0.47 -1.03
N LEU A 37 12.18 0.51 -0.15
CA LEU A 37 11.98 1.94 -0.37
C LEU A 37 13.37 2.59 -0.41
N GLY A 38 13.88 2.83 -1.60
CA GLY A 38 15.20 3.40 -1.84
C GLY A 38 15.15 4.74 -2.59
N ILE A 39 16.29 5.16 -3.13
CA ILE A 39 16.40 6.40 -3.92
C ILE A 39 15.53 6.35 -5.17
N LYS A 40 15.34 5.17 -5.78
CA LYS A 40 14.48 5.00 -6.96
C LYS A 40 13.02 5.29 -6.67
N GLU A 41 12.57 4.95 -5.46
CA GLU A 41 11.21 5.17 -4.97
C GLU A 41 11.02 6.60 -4.42
N GLY A 42 12.09 7.42 -4.39
CA GLY A 42 12.05 8.82 -3.97
C GLY A 42 12.61 9.10 -2.57
N LEU A 43 13.31 8.14 -1.94
CA LEU A 43 13.96 8.38 -0.65
C LEU A 43 15.11 9.40 -0.79
N SER A 44 15.23 10.33 0.14
CA SER A 44 16.26 11.40 0.10
C SER A 44 17.69 10.87 0.20
N GLN A 45 17.90 9.72 0.89
CA GLN A 45 19.21 9.04 1.00
C GLN A 45 19.01 7.58 1.41
N SER A 46 19.98 6.72 1.05
CA SER A 46 19.93 5.28 1.34
C SER A 46 20.17 4.91 2.80
N LYS A 47 20.84 5.75 3.61
CA LYS A 47 21.07 5.44 5.03
C LYS A 47 19.87 5.88 5.87
N VAL A 48 19.12 4.91 6.35
CA VAL A 48 17.95 5.12 7.22
C VAL A 48 18.40 5.08 8.68
N GLN A 49 18.12 6.16 9.42
CA GLN A 49 18.50 6.30 10.83
C GLN A 49 17.34 6.01 11.79
N CYS A 50 16.13 6.35 11.41
CA CYS A 50 14.92 6.13 12.22
C CYS A 50 13.68 5.99 11.33
N VAL A 51 12.67 5.31 11.88
CA VAL A 51 11.40 5.03 11.21
C VAL A 51 10.29 5.16 12.23
N LEU A 52 9.15 5.70 11.83
CA LEU A 52 7.93 5.79 12.65
C LEU A 52 6.70 5.68 11.76
N ASN A 53 5.73 4.86 12.14
CA ASN A 53 4.39 4.93 11.60
C ASN A 53 3.52 5.79 12.53
N ASP A 54 2.94 6.88 12.00
CA ASP A 54 2.13 7.79 12.82
C ASP A 54 0.67 7.29 12.92
N HIS A 55 -0.11 7.93 13.81
CA HIS A 55 -1.52 7.58 14.05
C HIS A 55 -2.41 7.70 12.80
N ARG A 56 -1.99 8.46 11.78
CA ARG A 56 -2.70 8.60 10.50
C ARG A 56 -2.28 7.54 9.46
N GLY A 57 -1.31 6.69 9.79
CA GLY A 57 -0.78 5.64 8.89
C GLY A 57 0.30 6.09 7.93
N TYR A 58 0.85 7.31 8.06
CA TYR A 58 2.04 7.73 7.34
C TYR A 58 3.30 7.07 7.92
N LEU A 59 4.15 6.55 7.05
CA LEU A 59 5.47 6.05 7.44
C LEU A 59 6.51 7.17 7.28
N TRP A 60 7.03 7.66 8.40
CA TRP A 60 8.07 8.67 8.46
C TRP A 60 9.43 8.02 8.49
N ILE A 61 10.33 8.46 7.60
CA ILE A 61 11.66 7.87 7.43
C ILE A 61 12.71 8.97 7.54
N GLY A 62 13.50 8.91 8.60
CA GLY A 62 14.63 9.83 8.82
C GLY A 62 15.92 9.29 8.22
N THR A 63 16.61 10.13 7.46
CA THR A 63 17.90 9.83 6.85
C THR A 63 18.97 10.84 7.26
N GLU A 64 20.22 10.68 6.83
CA GLU A 64 21.25 11.72 7.00
C GLU A 64 21.04 12.94 6.09
N SER A 65 20.12 12.85 5.10
CA SER A 65 19.92 13.91 4.10
C SER A 65 18.45 14.33 3.93
N GLY A 66 17.66 14.22 4.99
CA GLY A 66 16.28 14.68 5.03
C GLY A 66 15.31 13.73 5.71
N LEU A 67 14.12 14.25 5.97
CA LEU A 67 12.98 13.53 6.46
C LEU A 67 12.06 13.20 5.28
N ASN A 68 11.54 11.97 5.24
CA ASN A 68 10.66 11.51 4.19
C ASN A 68 9.34 11.03 4.82
N CYS A 69 8.23 11.33 4.15
CA CYS A 69 6.89 10.88 4.51
C CYS A 69 6.35 9.99 3.40
N TYR A 70 6.06 8.75 3.70
CA TYR A 70 5.51 7.76 2.77
C TYR A 70 4.02 7.54 3.06
N ASP A 71 3.16 7.78 2.05
CA ASP A 71 1.71 7.65 2.13
C ASP A 71 1.20 6.33 1.52
N ARG A 72 2.05 5.29 1.48
CA ARG A 72 1.87 3.98 0.83
C ARG A 72 1.90 4.00 -0.71
N ASP A 73 1.84 5.17 -1.35
CA ASP A 73 1.96 5.33 -2.81
C ASP A 73 3.18 6.19 -3.18
N HIS A 74 3.39 7.33 -2.52
CA HIS A 74 4.44 8.30 -2.84
C HIS A 74 5.29 8.67 -1.63
N LEU A 75 6.56 9.02 -1.88
CA LEU A 75 7.48 9.58 -0.90
C LEU A 75 7.57 11.11 -1.08
N LYS A 76 7.20 11.85 -0.03
CA LYS A 76 7.40 13.30 0.06
C LYS A 76 8.64 13.59 0.90
N GLN A 77 9.55 14.44 0.39
CA GLN A 77 10.79 14.82 1.08
C GLN A 77 10.64 16.18 1.77
N TYR A 78 11.17 16.28 2.98
CA TYR A 78 11.32 17.52 3.74
C TYR A 78 12.80 17.78 3.98
N LEU A 79 13.28 18.94 3.55
CA LEU A 79 14.68 19.33 3.60
C LEU A 79 14.86 20.64 4.36
N HIS A 80 16.00 20.77 5.03
CA HIS A 80 16.43 22.04 5.60
C HIS A 80 16.67 23.08 4.49
N ARG A 81 16.12 24.28 4.65
CA ARG A 81 16.38 25.44 3.78
C ARG A 81 17.02 26.55 4.60
N PRO A 82 18.28 26.93 4.34
CA PRO A 82 18.94 28.01 5.07
C PRO A 82 18.12 29.30 5.02
N GLY A 83 17.86 29.91 6.18
CA GLY A 83 17.10 31.15 6.29
C GLY A 83 15.57 31.00 6.34
N ASP A 84 15.03 29.78 6.24
CA ASP A 84 13.60 29.51 6.43
C ASP A 84 13.41 28.72 7.74
N GLU A 85 12.97 29.42 8.79
CA GLU A 85 12.73 28.85 10.13
C GLU A 85 11.56 27.86 10.19
N ARG A 86 10.75 27.76 9.13
CA ARG A 86 9.63 26.81 9.03
C ARG A 86 10.04 25.46 8.45
N THR A 87 11.33 25.28 8.15
CA THR A 87 11.89 24.00 7.69
C THR A 87 12.67 23.30 8.81
N LEU A 88 13.14 22.08 8.53
CA LEU A 88 13.95 21.30 9.47
C LEU A 88 15.19 22.08 9.93
N PRO A 89 15.61 21.96 11.22
CA PRO A 89 16.88 22.58 11.70
C PRO A 89 18.13 22.03 11.00
N SER A 90 18.10 20.79 10.53
CA SER A 90 19.16 20.12 9.76
C SER A 90 18.58 18.95 8.97
N ASN A 91 19.26 18.53 7.90
CA ASN A 91 18.90 17.37 7.13
C ASN A 91 19.25 16.03 7.81
N ASN A 92 20.14 16.02 8.79
CA ASN A 92 20.54 14.81 9.48
C ASN A 92 19.56 14.50 10.61
N ILE A 93 18.64 13.57 10.37
CA ILE A 93 17.57 13.20 11.30
C ILE A 93 18.09 12.14 12.27
N THR A 94 17.96 12.37 13.57
CA THR A 94 18.48 11.44 14.60
C THR A 94 17.39 10.53 15.14
N PHE A 95 16.18 11.05 15.38
CA PHE A 95 14.99 10.24 15.69
C PHE A 95 13.70 10.94 15.27
N ILE A 96 12.62 10.18 15.23
CA ILE A 96 11.25 10.62 15.02
C ILE A 96 10.41 9.98 16.12
N ALA A 97 9.50 10.75 16.74
CA ALA A 97 8.57 10.25 17.74
C ALA A 97 7.19 10.89 17.56
N GLU A 98 6.15 10.17 17.93
CA GLU A 98 4.80 10.71 18.06
C GLU A 98 4.37 10.58 19.53
N ASP A 99 3.85 11.66 20.10
CA ASP A 99 3.42 11.66 21.48
C ASP A 99 1.92 11.30 21.62
N SER A 100 1.45 11.18 22.86
CA SER A 100 0.06 10.84 23.17
C SER A 100 -0.96 11.92 22.76
N LEU A 101 -0.50 13.08 22.36
CA LEU A 101 -1.30 14.19 21.81
C LEU A 101 -1.17 14.25 20.28
N CYS A 102 -0.66 13.19 19.64
CA CYS A 102 -0.44 13.10 18.19
C CYS A 102 0.52 14.15 17.61
N ASN A 103 1.35 14.81 18.44
CA ASN A 103 2.39 15.70 17.94
C ASN A 103 3.57 14.89 17.40
N LEU A 104 4.00 15.20 16.18
CA LEU A 104 5.16 14.58 15.56
C LEU A 104 6.43 15.37 15.92
N TRP A 105 7.33 14.71 16.62
CA TRP A 105 8.63 15.19 17.04
C TRP A 105 9.69 14.73 16.06
N VAL A 106 10.52 15.65 15.60
CA VAL A 106 11.64 15.36 14.71
C VAL A 106 12.92 15.94 15.29
N ALA A 107 13.84 15.07 15.68
CA ALA A 107 15.15 15.47 16.14
C ALA A 107 16.17 15.42 15.02
N THR A 108 17.04 16.42 14.99
CA THR A 108 18.13 16.54 14.02
C THR A 108 19.45 16.84 14.73
N MET A 109 20.56 16.75 14.03
CA MET A 109 21.88 17.09 14.57
C MET A 109 21.97 18.54 15.08
N ASN A 110 21.12 19.45 14.59
CA ASN A 110 21.15 20.87 14.95
C ASN A 110 19.93 21.32 15.77
N GLY A 111 19.13 20.42 16.30
CA GLY A 111 17.98 20.75 17.14
C GLY A 111 16.80 19.82 16.96
N ILE A 112 15.81 20.00 17.81
CA ILE A 112 14.54 19.26 17.78
C ILE A 112 13.40 20.20 17.37
N CYS A 113 12.47 19.71 16.55
CA CYS A 113 11.31 20.47 16.11
C CYS A 113 10.03 19.64 16.17
N LEU A 114 8.91 20.34 16.18
CA LEU A 114 7.56 19.80 16.05
C LEU A 114 7.07 20.06 14.62
N TYR A 115 6.46 19.06 14.03
CA TYR A 115 5.79 19.20 12.74
C TYR A 115 4.37 19.73 12.94
N ASP A 116 4.05 20.82 12.28
CA ASP A 116 2.71 21.38 12.21
C ASP A 116 2.01 20.87 10.93
N ARG A 117 1.06 19.96 11.13
CA ARG A 117 0.29 19.35 10.04
C ARG A 117 -0.58 20.37 9.29
N GLY A 118 -1.11 21.39 9.98
CA GLY A 118 -2.01 22.38 9.40
C GLY A 118 -1.32 23.36 8.44
N SER A 119 -0.03 23.64 8.67
CA SER A 119 0.77 24.54 7.82
C SER A 119 1.84 23.80 7.02
N ASP A 120 1.93 22.45 7.15
CA ASP A 120 2.96 21.60 6.53
C ASP A 120 4.37 22.13 6.78
N SER A 121 4.66 22.50 8.02
CA SER A 121 5.89 23.18 8.42
C SER A 121 6.44 22.70 9.76
N PHE A 122 7.65 23.11 10.10
CA PHE A 122 8.34 22.70 11.32
C PHE A 122 8.55 23.89 12.26
N ARG A 123 8.36 23.67 13.54
CA ARG A 123 8.63 24.64 14.59
C ARG A 123 9.79 24.14 15.48
N THR A 124 10.96 24.75 15.36
CA THR A 124 12.14 24.40 16.19
C THR A 124 11.94 24.82 17.63
N LEU A 125 12.29 23.91 18.55
CA LEU A 125 12.31 24.19 19.99
C LEU A 125 13.69 24.66 20.41
N SER A 126 13.70 25.63 21.32
CA SER A 126 14.93 26.18 21.88
C SER A 126 14.86 26.27 23.41
N ASN A 127 16.01 26.13 24.08
CA ASN A 127 16.19 26.45 25.47
C ASN A 127 17.00 27.74 25.55
N ASN A 128 16.44 28.82 26.14
CA ASN A 128 17.07 30.13 26.22
C ASN A 128 17.58 30.65 24.85
N GLY A 129 16.81 30.44 23.78
CA GLY A 129 17.15 30.89 22.43
C GLY A 129 18.19 30.03 21.68
N LYS A 130 18.66 28.93 22.25
CA LYS A 130 19.61 28.01 21.61
C LYS A 130 18.90 26.69 21.25
N PRO A 131 19.08 26.16 20.03
CA PRO A 131 18.61 24.83 19.67
C PRO A 131 19.17 23.75 20.59
N ILE A 132 18.40 22.72 20.88
CA ILE A 132 18.77 21.63 21.77
C ILE A 132 19.07 20.40 20.96
N TYR A 133 20.29 19.87 21.07
CA TYR A 133 20.64 18.57 20.51
C TYR A 133 20.08 17.45 21.37
N VAL A 134 19.33 16.54 20.74
CA VAL A 134 18.68 15.39 21.38
C VAL A 134 18.98 14.14 20.56
N ALA A 135 19.40 13.06 21.24
CA ALA A 135 19.76 11.79 20.60
C ALA A 135 18.75 10.66 20.88
N SER A 136 17.97 10.77 21.96
CA SER A 136 17.01 9.76 22.37
C SER A 136 15.79 10.36 23.06
N TYR A 137 14.71 9.58 23.12
CA TYR A 137 13.47 9.99 23.77
C TYR A 137 12.82 8.81 24.50
N LEU A 138 11.91 9.15 25.43
CA LEU A 138 11.00 8.21 26.07
C LEU A 138 9.66 8.90 26.35
N LEU A 139 8.56 8.28 25.96
CA LEU A 139 7.23 8.76 26.29
C LEU A 139 6.91 8.46 27.75
N VAL A 140 6.47 9.47 28.48
CA VAL A 140 6.09 9.36 29.89
C VAL A 140 4.75 10.04 30.12
N GLU A 141 4.14 9.77 31.27
CA GLU A 141 2.88 10.39 31.64
C GLU A 141 3.02 11.93 31.67
N GLY A 142 2.13 12.61 30.95
CA GLY A 142 2.07 14.07 30.85
C GLY A 142 3.21 14.74 30.10
N GLY A 143 4.01 13.99 29.32
CA GLY A 143 5.10 14.57 28.53
C GLY A 143 5.98 13.60 27.80
N ILE A 144 7.09 14.11 27.27
CA ILE A 144 8.16 13.34 26.63
C ILE A 144 9.50 13.68 27.31
N LEU A 145 10.27 12.66 27.65
CA LEU A 145 11.67 12.79 28.07
C LEU A 145 12.57 12.82 26.85
N LEU A 146 13.56 13.69 26.88
CA LEU A 146 14.50 13.93 25.80
C LEU A 146 15.93 13.84 26.36
N GLY A 147 16.71 12.89 25.82
CA GLY A 147 18.11 12.68 26.19
C GLY A 147 19.04 13.45 25.25
N GLY A 148 19.70 14.46 25.77
CA GLY A 148 20.67 15.29 25.06
C GLY A 148 22.12 15.02 25.46
N SER A 149 23.05 15.90 25.04
CA SER A 149 24.44 15.86 25.43
C SER A 149 24.60 16.24 26.90
N GLY A 150 24.76 15.21 27.74
CA GLY A 150 24.94 15.40 29.20
C GLY A 150 23.71 15.98 29.93
N ALA A 151 22.52 15.94 29.31
CA ALA A 151 21.33 16.51 29.93
C ALA A 151 20.08 15.63 29.63
N ILE A 152 19.13 15.64 30.55
CA ILE A 152 17.80 15.06 30.37
C ILE A 152 16.79 16.18 30.56
N TYR A 153 15.93 16.33 29.56
CA TYR A 153 14.84 17.30 29.57
C TYR A 153 13.49 16.59 29.62
N LYS A 154 12.50 17.22 30.21
CA LYS A 154 11.08 16.85 30.09
C LYS A 154 10.32 17.95 29.36
N TYR A 155 9.65 17.65 28.28
CA TYR A 155 8.64 18.56 27.74
C TYR A 155 7.31 18.25 28.39
N VAL A 156 6.74 19.25 29.09
CA VAL A 156 5.50 19.11 29.85
C VAL A 156 4.35 19.63 29.02
N TYR A 157 3.40 18.76 28.65
CA TYR A 157 2.28 19.13 27.77
C TYR A 157 1.39 20.24 28.36
N ALA A 158 1.10 20.20 29.66
CA ALA A 158 0.25 21.17 30.30
C ALA A 158 0.77 22.62 30.22
N THR A 159 2.09 22.81 30.20
CA THR A 159 2.76 24.13 30.15
C THR A 159 3.35 24.48 28.81
N ASN A 160 3.44 23.52 27.87
CA ASN A 160 4.14 23.63 26.59
C ASN A 160 5.59 24.10 26.76
N LYS A 161 6.26 23.69 27.87
CA LYS A 161 7.62 24.08 28.18
C LYS A 161 8.56 22.90 28.33
N LEU A 162 9.79 23.15 27.98
CA LEU A 162 10.89 22.24 28.18
C LEU A 162 11.56 22.52 29.53
N GLU A 163 11.56 21.52 30.41
CA GLU A 163 12.13 21.61 31.75
C GLU A 163 13.35 20.72 31.85
N PRO A 164 14.52 21.21 32.24
CA PRO A 164 15.68 20.39 32.52
C PRO A 164 15.51 19.62 33.82
N LEU A 165 15.67 18.28 33.76
CA LEU A 165 15.61 17.40 34.93
C LEU A 165 17.01 17.06 35.47
N TYR A 166 17.98 16.95 34.59
CA TYR A 166 19.36 16.58 34.93
C TYR A 166 20.37 17.26 34.02
N TYR A 167 21.49 17.67 34.60
CA TYR A 167 22.69 18.11 33.89
C TYR A 167 23.90 17.33 34.44
N ALA A 168 24.73 16.78 33.56
CA ALA A 168 25.99 16.18 33.94
C ALA A 168 26.93 17.24 34.57
N GLN A 169 27.60 16.89 35.65
CA GLN A 169 28.46 17.83 36.41
C GLN A 169 29.77 18.18 35.65
N ASP A 170 30.15 17.32 34.67
CA ASP A 170 31.35 17.54 33.90
C ASP A 170 31.01 17.83 32.43
N PRO A 171 31.00 19.10 32.01
CA PRO A 171 30.62 19.51 30.67
C PRO A 171 31.68 19.18 29.60
N VAL A 172 32.84 18.65 29.96
CA VAL A 172 33.93 18.30 29.01
C VAL A 172 33.57 17.06 28.17
N TYR A 173 32.64 16.25 28.62
CA TYR A 173 32.23 15.06 27.87
C TYR A 173 30.89 15.30 27.22
N TYR A 174 30.89 15.62 25.94
CA TYR A 174 29.76 15.57 25.03
C TYR A 174 29.32 14.10 24.90
N ASN A 175 28.60 13.60 25.90
CA ASN A 175 28.02 12.25 25.88
C ASN A 175 26.52 12.33 25.73
N PRO A 176 26.01 12.20 24.53
CA PRO A 176 24.57 12.04 24.37
C PRO A 176 24.17 10.69 24.95
N PHE A 177 23.03 10.67 25.65
CA PHE A 177 22.32 9.43 25.94
C PHE A 177 21.66 8.97 24.63
N TRP A 178 22.31 8.01 23.98
CA TRP A 178 21.92 7.52 22.66
C TRP A 178 20.61 6.72 22.67
N GLN A 179 20.26 6.11 23.82
CA GLN A 179 19.07 5.31 23.97
C GLN A 179 18.57 5.41 25.42
N MET A 180 17.24 5.48 25.56
CA MET A 180 16.55 5.43 26.84
C MET A 180 15.51 4.32 26.76
N ILE A 181 15.47 3.40 27.74
CA ILE A 181 14.48 2.36 27.84
C ILE A 181 13.88 2.33 29.25
N ARG A 182 12.60 2.03 29.36
CA ARG A 182 11.95 1.84 30.65
C ARG A 182 12.39 0.50 31.26
N TYR A 183 12.96 0.51 32.44
CA TYR A 183 13.36 -0.70 33.14
C TYR A 183 12.28 -1.20 34.12
N ASP A 184 11.73 -0.28 34.93
CA ASP A 184 10.61 -0.51 35.83
C ASP A 184 9.72 0.75 35.93
N GLU A 185 8.83 0.81 36.95
CA GLU A 185 7.92 1.95 37.13
C GLU A 185 8.64 3.26 37.51
N GLU A 186 9.81 3.18 38.16
CA GLU A 186 10.54 4.33 38.67
C GLU A 186 11.86 4.59 37.93
N ASN A 187 12.44 3.58 37.28
CA ASN A 187 13.78 3.66 36.71
C ASN A 187 13.81 3.50 35.20
N ILE A 188 14.65 4.28 34.57
CA ILE A 188 14.97 4.24 33.14
C ILE A 188 16.44 3.88 33.00
N LEU A 189 16.78 3.00 32.06
CA LEU A 189 18.15 2.77 31.66
C LEU A 189 18.55 3.74 30.54
N LEU A 190 19.73 4.29 30.70
CA LEU A 190 20.34 5.23 29.76
C LEU A 190 21.61 4.61 29.20
N ASN A 191 21.67 4.46 27.88
CA ASN A 191 22.89 4.05 27.19
C ASN A 191 23.72 5.26 26.78
N SER A 192 24.91 5.39 27.38
CA SER A 192 25.94 6.33 26.95
C SER A 192 27.06 5.54 26.28
N ARG A 193 27.14 5.61 24.94
CA ARG A 193 27.94 4.75 24.07
C ARG A 193 29.36 4.47 24.62
N TRP A 194 30.03 5.49 25.11
CA TRP A 194 31.44 5.39 25.51
C TRP A 194 31.68 5.29 27.03
N HIS A 195 30.64 5.55 27.85
CA HIS A 195 30.78 5.69 29.31
C HIS A 195 29.99 4.67 30.12
N GLY A 196 29.20 3.83 29.46
CA GLY A 196 28.48 2.74 30.10
C GLY A 196 26.96 2.93 30.13
N ILE A 197 26.32 2.13 30.93
CA ILE A 197 24.88 2.15 31.16
C ILE A 197 24.62 2.79 32.51
N TYR A 198 23.63 3.67 32.55
CA TYR A 198 23.21 4.42 33.73
C TYR A 198 21.76 4.11 34.05
N SER A 199 21.41 4.18 35.34
CA SER A 199 20.03 4.20 35.83
C SER A 199 19.65 5.64 36.14
N PHE A 200 18.48 6.07 35.67
CA PHE A 200 17.87 7.34 36.00
C PHE A 200 16.56 7.10 36.73
N ASN A 201 16.46 7.62 37.97
CA ASN A 201 15.24 7.51 38.75
C ASN A 201 14.30 8.70 38.46
N MET A 202 13.09 8.39 37.98
CA MET A 202 12.11 9.41 37.56
C MET A 202 11.50 10.22 38.68
N LYS A 203 11.60 9.77 39.94
CA LYS A 203 11.09 10.51 41.12
C LYS A 203 12.13 11.44 41.74
N THR A 204 13.38 10.94 41.86
CA THR A 204 14.48 11.70 42.48
C THR A 204 15.32 12.44 41.47
N TYR A 205 15.20 12.13 40.18
CA TYR A 205 16.03 12.69 39.09
C TYR A 205 17.52 12.35 39.21
N GLU A 206 17.86 11.33 40.00
CA GLU A 206 19.25 10.92 40.23
C GLU A 206 19.69 10.01 39.11
N VAL A 207 20.91 10.25 38.58
CA VAL A 207 21.57 9.39 37.56
C VAL A 207 22.70 8.64 38.26
N LYS A 208 22.70 7.33 38.16
CA LYS A 208 23.74 6.43 38.71
C LYS A 208 24.32 5.53 37.64
N LYS A 209 25.63 5.43 37.56
CA LYS A 209 26.27 4.43 36.72
C LYS A 209 26.05 3.04 37.27
N ILE A 210 25.78 2.05 36.42
CA ILE A 210 25.66 0.65 36.81
C ILE A 210 27.03 0.00 36.63
N GLU A 211 27.71 -0.33 37.74
CA GLU A 211 29.10 -0.79 37.75
C GLU A 211 29.29 -2.22 37.20
N SER A 212 28.22 -3.01 37.08
CA SER A 212 28.26 -4.36 36.49
C SER A 212 28.54 -4.33 34.97
N PHE A 213 28.36 -3.19 34.31
CA PHE A 213 28.68 -3.04 32.87
C PHE A 213 30.06 -2.38 32.71
N THR A 214 31.09 -3.23 32.55
CA THR A 214 32.49 -2.79 32.49
C THR A 214 33.03 -2.54 31.08
N GLU A 215 32.26 -2.93 30.05
CA GLU A 215 32.63 -2.76 28.64
C GLU A 215 32.54 -1.31 28.20
N ASN A 216 33.19 -1.01 27.08
CA ASN A 216 33.10 0.28 26.42
C ASN A 216 32.45 0.12 25.05
N ASN A 217 31.83 1.21 24.53
CA ASN A 217 31.24 1.26 23.19
C ASN A 217 29.97 0.41 23.05
N TYR A 218 29.03 0.66 23.94
CA TYR A 218 27.68 0.05 23.91
C TYR A 218 26.88 0.60 22.71
N THR A 219 26.38 -0.26 21.84
CA THR A 219 25.67 0.16 20.62
C THR A 219 24.17 0.16 20.79
N SER A 220 23.59 -0.84 21.48
CA SER A 220 22.15 -0.93 21.74
C SER A 220 21.85 -1.65 23.06
N ILE A 221 20.75 -1.28 23.72
CA ILE A 221 20.19 -1.96 24.88
C ILE A 221 18.72 -2.26 24.62
N TYR A 222 18.25 -3.42 25.08
CA TYR A 222 16.85 -3.85 24.90
C TYR A 222 16.38 -4.69 26.09
N LEU A 223 15.19 -4.45 26.62
CA LEU A 223 14.58 -5.26 27.66
C LEU A 223 13.47 -6.11 27.03
N ASP A 224 13.66 -7.44 27.06
CA ASP A 224 12.70 -8.37 26.47
C ASP A 224 11.46 -8.60 27.35
N SER A 225 10.47 -9.30 26.79
CA SER A 225 9.22 -9.65 27.47
C SER A 225 9.43 -10.53 28.73
N TYR A 226 10.55 -11.28 28.81
CA TYR A 226 10.97 -12.05 29.99
C TYR A 226 11.75 -11.21 31.00
N LYS A 227 11.84 -9.88 30.84
CA LYS A 227 12.62 -8.95 31.68
C LYS A 227 14.13 -9.24 31.69
N ARG A 228 14.66 -9.81 30.60
CA ARG A 228 16.09 -9.95 30.39
C ARG A 228 16.61 -8.71 29.67
N LEU A 229 17.74 -8.21 30.14
CA LEU A 229 18.41 -7.07 29.49
C LEU A 229 19.41 -7.57 28.46
N TRP A 230 19.18 -7.21 27.23
CA TRP A 230 20.09 -7.47 26.11
C TRP A 230 20.94 -6.25 25.85
N VAL A 231 22.25 -6.48 25.76
CA VAL A 231 23.24 -5.40 25.62
C VAL A 231 24.19 -5.78 24.50
N SER A 232 24.35 -4.90 23.53
CA SER A 232 25.33 -5.10 22.47
C SER A 232 26.53 -4.19 22.66
N VAL A 233 27.71 -4.74 22.43
CA VAL A 233 29.02 -4.05 22.52
C VAL A 233 29.69 -4.13 21.16
N TYR A 234 30.16 -3.00 20.66
CA TYR A 234 30.76 -2.90 19.33
C TYR A 234 31.95 -3.85 19.16
N GLY A 235 31.82 -4.80 18.21
CA GLY A 235 32.84 -5.80 17.92
C GLY A 235 32.97 -6.91 18.97
N ASN A 236 32.10 -6.95 20.00
CA ASN A 236 32.11 -7.96 21.05
C ASN A 236 30.76 -8.70 21.20
N GLY A 237 29.87 -8.56 20.21
CA GLY A 237 28.65 -9.34 20.11
C GLY A 237 27.54 -8.90 21.08
N LEU A 238 26.76 -9.87 21.56
CA LEU A 238 25.51 -9.70 22.29
C LEU A 238 25.55 -10.37 23.65
N TYR A 239 25.26 -9.60 24.68
CA TYR A 239 25.15 -10.05 26.07
C TYR A 239 23.68 -10.13 26.51
N CYS A 240 23.31 -11.13 27.27
CA CYS A 240 22.01 -11.30 27.89
C CYS A 240 22.13 -11.39 29.42
N TYR A 241 21.47 -10.49 30.14
CA TYR A 241 21.49 -10.40 31.59
C TYR A 241 20.09 -10.67 32.18
N GLN A 242 20.03 -11.28 33.35
CA GLN A 242 18.86 -11.34 34.22
C GLN A 242 19.20 -10.60 35.54
N GLY A 243 18.62 -9.38 35.68
CA GLY A 243 19.15 -8.46 36.68
C GLY A 243 20.63 -8.15 36.43
N ASP A 244 21.51 -8.34 37.44
CA ASP A 244 22.95 -8.11 37.31
C ASP A 244 23.75 -9.38 36.88
N GLN A 245 23.08 -10.52 36.68
CA GLN A 245 23.72 -11.76 36.33
C GLN A 245 23.79 -11.97 34.81
N LEU A 246 25.00 -12.15 34.27
CA LEU A 246 25.20 -12.56 32.88
C LEU A 246 24.73 -13.98 32.67
N ILE A 247 23.73 -14.18 31.80
CA ILE A 247 23.22 -15.51 31.42
C ILE A 247 23.95 -16.06 30.21
N LYS A 248 24.11 -15.25 29.18
CA LYS A 248 24.67 -15.64 27.88
C LYS A 248 25.49 -14.51 27.26
N HIS A 249 26.54 -14.91 26.54
CA HIS A 249 27.31 -14.03 25.65
C HIS A 249 27.46 -14.70 24.31
N PHE A 250 26.92 -14.06 23.26
CA PHE A 250 26.91 -14.57 21.89
C PHE A 250 27.88 -13.76 21.03
N THR A 251 28.79 -14.46 20.35
CA THR A 251 29.70 -13.91 19.34
C THR A 251 29.67 -14.80 18.10
N ALA A 252 30.14 -14.30 16.98
CA ALA A 252 30.29 -15.07 15.75
C ALA A 252 31.26 -16.26 15.91
N SER A 253 32.13 -16.24 16.93
CA SER A 253 33.06 -17.35 17.23
C SER A 253 32.46 -18.45 18.11
N ASN A 254 31.45 -18.17 18.94
CA ASN A 254 30.90 -19.11 19.88
C ASN A 254 29.40 -19.46 19.65
N SER A 255 28.79 -18.85 18.66
CA SER A 255 27.36 -19.00 18.35
C SER A 255 27.11 -18.86 16.85
N PRO A 256 25.88 -19.14 16.37
CA PRO A 256 25.49 -18.86 14.99
C PRO A 256 25.29 -17.37 14.65
N LEU A 257 25.62 -16.44 15.55
CA LEU A 257 25.62 -15.01 15.28
C LEU A 257 26.49 -14.71 14.06
N THR A 258 25.96 -14.00 13.09
CA THR A 258 26.62 -13.80 11.79
C THR A 258 27.71 -12.74 11.80
N TYR A 259 27.65 -11.78 12.75
CA TYR A 259 28.59 -10.67 12.85
C TYR A 259 28.55 -10.02 14.24
N ASP A 260 29.71 -9.62 14.78
CA ASP A 260 29.86 -9.12 16.17
C ASP A 260 29.54 -7.63 16.34
N VAL A 261 29.37 -6.87 15.25
CA VAL A 261 28.94 -5.47 15.31
C VAL A 261 27.43 -5.40 15.13
N ILE A 262 26.74 -5.09 16.22
CA ILE A 262 25.27 -5.02 16.31
C ILE A 262 24.87 -3.54 16.42
N HIS A 263 23.90 -3.13 15.63
CA HIS A 263 23.40 -1.75 15.62
C HIS A 263 22.09 -1.58 16.38
N ASP A 264 21.19 -2.57 16.28
CA ASP A 264 19.86 -2.46 16.89
C ASP A 264 19.28 -3.83 17.27
N ILE A 265 18.35 -3.82 18.23
CA ILE A 265 17.72 -5.01 18.79
C ILE A 265 16.23 -4.72 18.96
N MET A 266 15.38 -5.65 18.52
CA MET A 266 13.91 -5.52 18.60
C MET A 266 13.28 -6.91 18.87
N GLU A 267 12.26 -7.00 19.70
CA GLU A 267 11.46 -8.20 19.89
C GLU A 267 10.24 -8.21 18.98
N ARG A 268 9.96 -9.39 18.37
CA ARG A 268 8.76 -9.67 17.61
C ARG A 268 8.37 -11.14 17.79
N ASP A 269 7.14 -11.41 18.17
CA ASP A 269 6.58 -12.78 18.24
C ASP A 269 7.45 -13.78 19.03
N ASN A 270 7.88 -13.40 20.24
CA ASN A 270 8.77 -14.19 21.11
C ASN A 270 10.16 -14.49 20.49
N GLN A 271 10.59 -13.67 19.55
CA GLN A 271 11.88 -13.74 18.88
C GLN A 271 12.61 -12.39 18.98
N LEU A 272 13.90 -12.45 19.24
CA LEU A 272 14.76 -11.27 19.26
C LEU A 272 15.41 -11.09 17.88
N TRP A 273 15.10 -10.00 17.24
CA TRP A 273 15.67 -9.58 15.96
C TRP A 273 16.90 -8.71 16.21
N VAL A 274 18.03 -9.08 15.66
CA VAL A 274 19.33 -8.45 15.92
C VAL A 274 19.93 -7.98 14.62
N ALA A 275 20.00 -6.66 14.42
CA ALA A 275 20.54 -6.00 13.22
C ALA A 275 22.06 -5.89 13.30
N THR A 276 22.78 -6.34 12.28
CA THR A 276 24.23 -6.37 12.27
C THR A 276 24.85 -5.55 11.12
N ASP A 277 26.14 -5.17 11.28
CA ASP A 277 26.92 -4.47 10.27
C ASP A 277 27.65 -5.42 9.34
N GLY A 278 26.92 -6.12 8.49
CA GLY A 278 27.49 -7.03 7.47
C GLY A 278 26.99 -8.46 7.53
N GLY A 279 26.33 -8.87 8.61
CA GLY A 279 25.77 -10.21 8.77
C GLY A 279 24.26 -10.31 8.56
N GLY A 280 23.59 -9.24 8.08
CA GLY A 280 22.14 -9.19 7.94
C GLY A 280 21.41 -9.09 9.28
N ILE A 281 20.32 -9.84 9.43
CA ILE A 281 19.50 -9.92 10.65
C ILE A 281 19.60 -11.32 11.24
N ASN A 282 19.93 -11.41 12.52
CA ASN A 282 19.85 -12.65 13.29
C ASN A 282 18.54 -12.66 14.08
N ILE A 283 17.83 -13.76 14.07
CA ILE A 283 16.59 -13.96 14.79
C ILE A 283 16.86 -15.04 15.84
N ILE A 284 16.72 -14.69 17.11
CA ILE A 284 17.01 -15.56 18.25
C ILE A 284 15.69 -15.89 18.94
N SER A 285 15.35 -17.16 19.04
CA SER A 285 14.20 -17.59 19.85
C SER A 285 14.44 -17.28 21.33
N LEU A 286 13.48 -16.63 21.98
CA LEU A 286 13.59 -16.29 23.39
C LEU A 286 13.40 -17.49 24.33
N ASP A 287 12.85 -18.61 23.85
CA ASP A 287 12.62 -19.83 24.64
C ASP A 287 13.88 -20.66 24.79
N ASP A 288 14.61 -20.91 23.70
CA ASP A 288 15.72 -21.86 23.66
C ASP A 288 17.05 -21.30 23.13
N PHE A 289 17.05 -20.00 22.76
CA PHE A 289 18.19 -19.31 22.14
C PHE A 289 18.65 -19.91 20.81
N SER A 290 17.76 -20.59 20.09
CA SER A 290 18.05 -21.06 18.74
C SER A 290 18.09 -19.88 17.76
N PHE A 291 18.93 -20.02 16.71
CA PHE A 291 19.16 -18.94 15.73
C PHE A 291 18.59 -19.30 14.37
N THR A 292 17.98 -18.30 13.73
CA THR A 292 17.75 -18.23 12.28
C THR A 292 18.32 -16.92 11.75
N ASN A 293 18.79 -16.91 10.48
CA ASN A 293 19.48 -15.77 9.93
C ASN A 293 18.86 -15.35 8.60
N ILE A 294 18.64 -14.05 8.43
CA ILE A 294 18.18 -13.43 7.18
C ILE A 294 19.35 -12.63 6.61
N GLN A 295 19.89 -13.09 5.47
CA GLN A 295 21.07 -12.52 4.84
C GLN A 295 20.90 -12.38 3.34
N GLN A 296 21.65 -11.44 2.75
CA GLN A 296 21.83 -11.39 1.31
C GLN A 296 22.73 -12.55 0.89
N LYS A 297 22.22 -13.40 -0.02
CA LYS A 297 22.97 -14.46 -0.65
C LYS A 297 23.30 -14.05 -2.09
N GLN A 298 24.54 -14.33 -2.49
CA GLN A 298 24.95 -14.08 -3.87
C GLN A 298 24.11 -14.96 -4.81
N ASP A 299 23.62 -14.39 -5.90
CA ASP A 299 22.82 -15.06 -6.93
C ASP A 299 21.44 -15.59 -6.50
N ASP A 300 20.96 -15.23 -5.29
CA ASP A 300 19.62 -15.52 -4.81
C ASP A 300 18.78 -14.23 -4.81
N VAL A 301 17.90 -14.09 -5.80
CA VAL A 301 17.03 -12.90 -5.97
C VAL A 301 15.96 -12.78 -4.88
N HIS A 302 15.66 -13.87 -4.17
CA HIS A 302 14.69 -13.87 -3.06
C HIS A 302 15.35 -13.68 -1.71
N SER A 303 16.68 -13.59 -1.66
CA SER A 303 17.39 -13.32 -0.41
C SER A 303 17.19 -11.87 0.04
N PHE A 304 17.45 -11.65 1.30
CA PHE A 304 17.38 -10.32 1.89
C PHE A 304 18.30 -9.33 1.13
N PRO A 305 17.81 -8.14 0.75
CA PRO A 305 18.57 -7.26 -0.17
C PRO A 305 19.77 -6.55 0.46
N ALA A 306 20.03 -6.70 1.77
CA ALA A 306 21.11 -6.02 2.47
C ALA A 306 21.71 -6.83 3.62
N ASN A 307 23.04 -6.75 3.83
CA ASN A 307 23.71 -7.34 4.99
C ASN A 307 24.06 -6.34 6.09
N THR A 308 23.98 -5.04 5.80
CA THR A 308 24.30 -3.99 6.77
C THR A 308 23.00 -3.27 7.16
N ILE A 309 22.49 -3.60 8.34
CA ILE A 309 21.25 -3.08 8.90
C ILE A 309 21.57 -2.19 10.09
N TYR A 310 21.05 -0.97 10.06
CA TYR A 310 21.34 0.05 11.06
C TYR A 310 20.21 0.21 12.08
N ARG A 311 18.95 0.04 11.66
CA ARG A 311 17.79 0.23 12.52
C ARG A 311 16.71 -0.82 12.24
N LEU A 312 16.01 -1.25 13.29
CA LEU A 312 14.80 -2.05 13.22
C LEU A 312 13.61 -1.22 13.70
N TYR A 313 12.46 -1.45 13.13
CA TYR A 313 11.21 -0.83 13.56
C TYR A 313 10.06 -1.82 13.37
N LEU A 314 9.28 -2.01 14.43
CA LEU A 314 8.06 -2.83 14.40
C LEU A 314 6.87 -1.88 14.32
N ASP A 315 6.10 -1.98 13.24
CA ASP A 315 4.91 -1.15 13.08
C ASP A 315 3.72 -1.66 13.91
N PRO A 316 2.66 -0.85 14.12
CA PRO A 316 1.48 -1.27 14.89
C PRO A 316 0.77 -2.51 14.32
N ALA A 317 0.94 -2.81 13.02
CA ALA A 317 0.42 -4.00 12.37
C ALA A 317 1.35 -5.22 12.45
N ASN A 318 2.37 -5.17 13.33
CA ASN A 318 3.37 -6.23 13.54
C ASN A 318 4.24 -6.55 12.31
N ASN A 319 4.43 -5.59 11.38
CA ASN A 319 5.38 -5.74 10.29
C ASN A 319 6.76 -5.22 10.71
N MET A 320 7.82 -5.97 10.35
CA MET A 320 9.19 -5.56 10.63
C MET A 320 9.74 -4.70 9.50
N TRP A 321 10.33 -3.57 9.86
CA TRP A 321 11.04 -2.68 8.95
C TRP A 321 12.51 -2.61 9.31
N ALA A 322 13.37 -2.77 8.32
CA ALA A 322 14.83 -2.74 8.48
C ALA A 322 15.43 -1.56 7.71
N GLY A 323 15.94 -0.58 8.44
CA GLY A 323 16.69 0.53 7.89
C GLY A 323 18.13 0.12 7.57
N SER A 324 18.51 0.14 6.30
CA SER A 324 19.87 -0.22 5.88
C SER A 324 20.78 1.00 5.72
N ILE A 325 22.09 0.77 5.64
CA ILE A 325 23.07 1.83 5.36
C ILE A 325 23.09 2.18 3.86
N ARG A 326 22.80 1.23 2.97
CA ARG A 326 23.02 1.40 1.51
C ARG A 326 21.81 1.10 0.62
N ARG A 327 20.76 0.52 1.17
CA ARG A 327 19.62 0.04 0.39
C ARG A 327 18.29 0.74 0.72
N GLY A 328 18.30 1.75 1.60
CA GLY A 328 17.09 2.41 2.07
C GLY A 328 16.36 1.62 3.15
N LEU A 329 15.07 1.75 3.21
CA LEU A 329 14.18 1.04 4.13
C LEU A 329 13.63 -0.23 3.46
N ILE A 330 13.69 -1.34 4.19
CA ILE A 330 13.23 -2.65 3.74
C ILE A 330 12.14 -3.13 4.67
N GLY A 331 10.93 -3.26 4.15
CA GLY A 331 9.81 -3.90 4.85
C GLY A 331 9.92 -5.42 4.69
N ILE A 332 9.67 -6.15 5.78
CA ILE A 332 9.79 -7.61 5.85
C ILE A 332 8.44 -8.18 6.25
N LYS A 333 7.80 -8.87 5.32
CA LYS A 333 6.52 -9.54 5.51
C LYS A 333 6.70 -11.05 5.46
N ASN A 334 6.13 -11.78 6.42
CA ASN A 334 6.03 -13.23 6.34
C ASN A 334 5.02 -13.59 5.25
N VAL A 335 5.41 -14.47 4.34
CA VAL A 335 4.53 -14.94 3.26
C VAL A 335 4.50 -16.46 3.25
N TYR A 336 3.45 -17.01 2.66
CA TYR A 336 3.24 -18.44 2.57
C TYR A 336 3.55 -19.02 1.18
N ALA A 337 3.90 -18.17 0.23
CA ALA A 337 4.29 -18.58 -1.11
C ALA A 337 5.68 -18.06 -1.46
N CYS A 338 6.36 -18.78 -2.35
CA CYS A 338 7.64 -18.36 -2.93
C CYS A 338 7.65 -18.72 -4.41
N SER A 339 7.93 -17.76 -5.27
CA SER A 339 8.03 -17.96 -6.71
C SER A 339 9.48 -18.05 -7.13
N TYR A 340 9.85 -19.07 -7.89
CA TYR A 340 11.19 -19.31 -8.43
C TYR A 340 11.21 -19.09 -9.93
N GLN A 341 12.15 -18.27 -10.39
CA GLN A 341 12.38 -17.95 -11.80
C GLN A 341 13.62 -18.65 -12.35
N ASN A 342 13.87 -18.51 -13.65
CA ASN A 342 15.09 -19.05 -14.25
C ASN A 342 16.33 -18.25 -13.84
N VAL A 343 17.40 -18.99 -13.65
CA VAL A 343 18.73 -18.47 -13.30
C VAL A 343 19.79 -19.10 -14.23
N PRO A 344 21.02 -18.58 -14.28
CA PRO A 344 22.10 -19.20 -15.00
C PRO A 344 22.27 -20.67 -14.60
N PHE A 345 22.49 -21.52 -15.62
CA PHE A 345 22.63 -22.98 -15.41
C PHE A 345 23.73 -23.30 -14.39
N GLY A 346 23.38 -24.11 -13.38
CA GLY A 346 24.25 -24.46 -12.26
C GLY A 346 24.08 -23.61 -11.00
N ASN A 347 23.31 -22.54 -11.07
CA ASN A 347 22.91 -21.78 -9.88
C ASN A 347 21.93 -22.60 -9.02
N LEU A 348 22.08 -22.51 -7.68
CA LEU A 348 21.29 -23.28 -6.69
C LEU A 348 19.94 -22.66 -6.34
N TYR A 349 19.64 -21.42 -6.75
CA TYR A 349 18.51 -20.66 -6.24
C TYR A 349 17.40 -20.41 -7.26
N GLY A 350 17.35 -21.19 -8.34
CA GLY A 350 16.29 -21.11 -9.34
C GLY A 350 16.34 -22.18 -10.39
N LEU A 351 15.53 -22.02 -11.39
CA LEU A 351 15.26 -22.98 -12.46
C LEU A 351 16.25 -22.84 -13.61
N SER A 352 16.51 -23.95 -14.32
CA SER A 352 17.33 -23.95 -15.56
C SER A 352 16.62 -23.36 -16.78
N ASN A 353 15.28 -23.27 -16.74
CA ASN A 353 14.43 -22.64 -17.76
C ASN A 353 13.15 -22.11 -17.07
N GLN A 354 12.58 -21.03 -17.63
CA GLN A 354 11.43 -20.35 -17.04
C GLN A 354 10.09 -21.09 -17.23
N THR A 355 9.94 -21.90 -18.27
CA THR A 355 8.69 -22.57 -18.61
C THR A 355 8.64 -23.96 -17.97
N ILE A 356 7.62 -24.20 -17.15
CA ILE A 356 7.45 -25.46 -16.40
C ILE A 356 6.40 -26.32 -17.04
N ASN A 357 6.74 -27.54 -17.41
CA ASN A 357 5.80 -28.50 -18.03
C ASN A 357 5.25 -29.53 -17.03
N SER A 358 6.02 -29.92 -16.01
CA SER A 358 5.60 -31.00 -15.10
C SER A 358 6.32 -30.97 -13.76
N PHE A 359 5.66 -31.53 -12.75
CA PHE A 359 6.22 -31.78 -11.43
C PHE A 359 6.07 -33.25 -11.07
N PHE A 360 7.01 -33.77 -10.31
CA PHE A 360 6.94 -35.10 -9.71
C PHE A 360 7.66 -35.12 -8.37
N GLN A 361 7.00 -35.62 -7.30
CA GLN A 361 7.66 -35.83 -6.01
C GLN A 361 8.02 -37.32 -5.84
N ASP A 362 9.30 -37.59 -5.62
CA ASP A 362 9.79 -38.97 -5.44
C ASP A 362 9.53 -39.51 -4.01
N SER A 363 9.99 -40.76 -3.80
CA SER A 363 9.86 -41.43 -2.49
C SER A 363 10.64 -40.74 -1.37
N ASP A 364 11.74 -40.08 -1.69
CA ASP A 364 12.59 -39.32 -0.75
C ASP A 364 12.07 -37.91 -0.43
N GLY A 365 10.96 -37.49 -1.02
CA GLY A 365 10.36 -36.17 -0.82
C GLY A 365 10.92 -35.05 -1.71
N ILE A 366 11.87 -35.37 -2.57
CA ILE A 366 12.44 -34.42 -3.53
C ILE A 366 11.43 -34.15 -4.67
N VAL A 367 11.32 -32.90 -5.08
CA VAL A 367 10.48 -32.50 -6.21
C VAL A 367 11.34 -32.37 -7.48
N TRP A 368 10.94 -33.10 -8.50
CA TRP A 368 11.56 -33.08 -9.82
C TRP A 368 10.73 -32.21 -10.75
N VAL A 369 11.38 -31.25 -11.38
CA VAL A 369 10.70 -30.22 -12.19
C VAL A 369 11.14 -30.42 -13.64
N GLY A 370 10.18 -30.71 -14.51
CA GLY A 370 10.38 -30.82 -15.95
C GLY A 370 10.15 -29.47 -16.62
N THR A 371 11.11 -29.02 -17.44
CA THR A 371 11.07 -27.70 -18.08
C THR A 371 11.07 -27.78 -19.60
N ASP A 372 10.67 -26.71 -20.27
CA ASP A 372 10.67 -26.60 -21.73
C ASP A 372 12.06 -26.18 -22.27
N GLY A 373 12.97 -27.16 -22.39
CA GLY A 373 14.30 -26.94 -22.92
C GLY A 373 15.42 -26.69 -21.91
N GLY A 374 15.11 -26.66 -20.61
CA GLY A 374 16.11 -26.64 -19.52
C GLY A 374 16.39 -28.02 -18.92
N GLY A 375 15.62 -29.04 -19.32
CA GLY A 375 15.71 -30.41 -18.80
C GLY A 375 15.04 -30.62 -17.47
N ILE A 376 15.65 -31.52 -16.65
CA ILE A 376 15.17 -31.86 -15.32
C ILE A 376 15.90 -31.03 -14.27
N ASN A 377 15.13 -30.43 -13.36
CA ASN A 377 15.64 -29.76 -12.17
C ASN A 377 15.24 -30.58 -10.93
N ARG A 378 16.20 -30.82 -10.04
CA ARG A 378 15.95 -31.37 -8.71
C ARG A 378 15.72 -30.20 -7.75
N PHE A 379 14.57 -30.13 -7.15
CA PHE A 379 14.25 -29.15 -6.10
C PHE A 379 14.12 -29.84 -4.76
N ASP A 380 14.82 -29.33 -3.76
CA ASP A 380 14.74 -29.80 -2.39
C ASP A 380 13.82 -28.84 -1.59
N PRO A 381 12.61 -29.25 -1.22
CA PRO A 381 11.66 -28.37 -0.52
C PRO A 381 12.13 -27.91 0.85
N VAL A 382 13.04 -28.66 1.50
CA VAL A 382 13.53 -28.32 2.86
C VAL A 382 14.56 -27.20 2.80
N SER A 383 15.50 -27.28 1.84
CA SER A 383 16.56 -26.26 1.69
C SER A 383 16.20 -25.13 0.71
N GLY A 384 15.13 -25.28 -0.09
CA GLY A 384 14.75 -24.36 -1.16
C GLY A 384 15.76 -24.30 -2.31
N THR A 385 16.60 -25.33 -2.49
CA THR A 385 17.70 -25.33 -3.44
C THR A 385 17.44 -26.21 -4.64
N PHE A 386 18.04 -25.81 -5.77
CA PHE A 386 17.97 -26.52 -7.05
C PHE A 386 19.29 -27.21 -7.40
N LYS A 387 19.17 -28.27 -8.20
CA LYS A 387 20.29 -28.86 -8.89
C LYS A 387 19.91 -29.10 -10.35
N HIS A 388 20.72 -28.59 -11.28
CA HIS A 388 20.59 -28.78 -12.73
C HIS A 388 21.47 -29.90 -13.23
N TYR A 389 21.03 -30.61 -14.27
CA TYR A 389 21.74 -31.74 -14.83
C TYR A 389 22.14 -31.52 -16.29
N PRO A 390 23.46 -31.45 -16.60
CA PRO A 390 23.93 -31.16 -17.96
C PRO A 390 23.45 -32.14 -19.03
N ALA A 391 23.28 -33.43 -18.66
CA ALA A 391 22.84 -34.46 -19.60
C ALA A 391 21.40 -34.28 -20.09
N THR A 392 20.56 -33.55 -19.35
CA THR A 392 19.18 -33.26 -19.72
C THR A 392 19.00 -31.83 -20.29
N LYS A 393 20.07 -31.02 -20.29
CA LYS A 393 20.03 -29.67 -20.88
C LYS A 393 19.55 -29.76 -22.34
N TYR A 394 18.59 -28.91 -22.70
CA TYR A 394 17.89 -28.87 -23.98
C TYR A 394 16.78 -29.94 -24.16
N GLU A 395 16.52 -30.81 -23.14
CA GLU A 395 15.34 -31.67 -23.16
C GLU A 395 14.09 -30.88 -22.78
N LYS A 396 13.00 -31.13 -23.52
CA LYS A 396 11.66 -30.60 -23.21
C LYS A 396 10.89 -31.68 -22.44
N VAL A 397 10.94 -31.60 -21.11
CA VAL A 397 10.45 -32.69 -20.26
C VAL A 397 8.97 -32.44 -19.96
N VAL A 398 8.10 -33.31 -20.47
CA VAL A 398 6.64 -33.17 -20.37
C VAL A 398 6.07 -33.94 -19.19
N SER A 399 6.60 -35.13 -18.89
CA SER A 399 6.15 -35.91 -17.73
C SER A 399 7.30 -36.69 -17.09
N ILE A 400 7.21 -36.92 -15.78
CA ILE A 400 8.23 -37.61 -14.98
C ILE A 400 7.53 -38.55 -14.00
N VAL A 401 8.10 -39.75 -13.80
CA VAL A 401 7.67 -40.69 -12.76
C VAL A 401 8.86 -41.44 -12.18
N GLU A 402 8.76 -41.91 -10.92
CA GLU A 402 9.78 -42.79 -10.33
C GLU A 402 9.69 -44.20 -10.93
N TYR A 403 10.75 -44.59 -11.64
CA TYR A 403 10.88 -45.96 -12.23
C TYR A 403 11.39 -46.95 -11.17
N THR A 404 12.52 -46.65 -10.55
CA THR A 404 13.06 -47.36 -9.40
C THR A 404 13.47 -46.33 -8.34
N PRO A 405 13.81 -46.71 -7.10
CA PRO A 405 14.27 -45.75 -6.11
C PRO A 405 15.44 -44.88 -6.55
N ASP A 406 16.32 -45.38 -7.43
CA ASP A 406 17.48 -44.66 -7.95
C ASP A 406 17.27 -44.07 -9.37
N GLU A 407 16.14 -44.37 -10.04
CA GLU A 407 15.90 -43.96 -11.44
C GLU A 407 14.51 -43.33 -11.63
N LEU A 408 14.47 -42.32 -12.49
CA LEU A 408 13.25 -41.71 -13.01
C LEU A 408 13.03 -42.13 -14.47
N LEU A 409 11.76 -42.31 -14.85
CA LEU A 409 11.33 -42.42 -16.23
C LEU A 409 10.71 -41.07 -16.63
N PHE A 410 11.14 -40.50 -17.75
CA PHE A 410 10.57 -39.23 -18.22
C PHE A 410 10.32 -39.27 -19.74
N PHE A 411 9.34 -38.47 -20.16
CA PHE A 411 9.07 -38.25 -21.58
C PHE A 411 9.62 -36.89 -22.00
N SER A 412 10.43 -36.87 -23.08
CA SER A 412 10.93 -35.68 -23.72
C SER A 412 10.20 -35.45 -25.03
N PHE A 413 9.62 -34.25 -25.20
CA PHE A 413 8.88 -33.87 -26.42
C PHE A 413 9.68 -34.15 -27.71
N ASN A 414 9.04 -34.83 -28.65
CA ASN A 414 9.64 -35.26 -29.95
C ASN A 414 10.86 -36.18 -29.87
N LYS A 415 11.27 -36.64 -28.68
CA LYS A 415 12.42 -37.52 -28.49
C LYS A 415 12.07 -38.86 -27.87
N GLY A 416 10.90 -38.96 -27.19
CA GLY A 416 10.40 -40.18 -26.59
C GLY A 416 10.79 -40.36 -25.12
N LEU A 417 10.86 -41.62 -24.70
CA LEU A 417 11.05 -42.02 -23.30
C LEU A 417 12.52 -42.25 -22.95
N PHE A 418 12.90 -41.77 -21.76
CA PHE A 418 14.26 -41.91 -21.23
C PHE A 418 14.23 -42.30 -19.75
N ILE A 419 15.24 -43.07 -19.32
CA ILE A 419 15.56 -43.31 -17.91
C ILE A 419 16.66 -42.33 -17.50
N PHE A 420 16.43 -41.69 -16.37
CA PHE A 420 17.35 -40.77 -15.71
C PHE A 420 17.83 -41.34 -14.38
N HIS A 421 19.12 -41.42 -14.15
CA HIS A 421 19.68 -41.91 -12.88
C HIS A 421 19.88 -40.77 -11.91
N LYS A 422 19.16 -40.79 -10.78
CA LYS A 422 19.08 -39.68 -9.81
C LYS A 422 20.44 -39.22 -9.26
N LYS A 423 21.36 -40.16 -8.92
CA LYS A 423 22.67 -39.85 -8.35
C LYS A 423 23.69 -39.37 -9.39
N THR A 424 23.80 -40.07 -10.54
CA THR A 424 24.81 -39.75 -11.56
C THR A 424 24.36 -38.64 -12.50
N GLY A 425 23.06 -38.47 -12.68
CA GLY A 425 22.47 -37.53 -13.65
C GLY A 425 22.56 -38.00 -15.10
N GLN A 426 22.96 -39.26 -15.33
CA GLN A 426 23.03 -39.82 -16.65
C GLN A 426 21.66 -40.20 -17.19
N ILE A 427 21.50 -40.10 -18.54
CA ILE A 427 20.28 -40.51 -19.24
C ILE A 427 20.58 -41.66 -20.18
N ARG A 428 19.58 -42.53 -20.38
CA ARG A 428 19.58 -43.56 -21.40
C ARG A 428 18.18 -43.71 -21.99
N PRO A 429 18.06 -44.08 -23.31
CA PRO A 429 16.75 -44.35 -23.90
C PRO A 429 16.03 -45.48 -23.13
N PHE A 430 14.73 -45.36 -22.99
CA PHE A 430 13.88 -46.43 -22.52
C PHE A 430 13.48 -47.29 -23.68
N VAL A 431 14.12 -48.47 -23.80
CA VAL A 431 13.91 -49.40 -24.90
C VAL A 431 12.80 -50.39 -24.55
N LEU A 432 11.76 -50.41 -25.38
CA LEU A 432 10.69 -51.40 -25.31
C LEU A 432 11.20 -52.74 -25.89
N ILE A 433 10.85 -53.85 -25.26
CA ILE A 433 11.28 -55.17 -25.72
C ILE A 433 10.43 -55.67 -26.90
N ASP A 434 9.22 -55.11 -27.04
CA ASP A 434 8.30 -55.51 -28.10
C ASP A 434 8.49 -54.61 -29.33
N LYS A 435 9.03 -55.16 -30.42
CA LYS A 435 9.29 -54.44 -31.64
C LYS A 435 8.03 -53.90 -32.35
N GLU A 436 6.88 -54.57 -32.19
CA GLU A 436 5.61 -54.14 -32.80
C GLU A 436 5.08 -52.86 -32.15
N MET A 437 5.29 -52.67 -30.85
CA MET A 437 4.93 -51.44 -30.17
C MET A 437 5.92 -50.27 -30.39
N ASN A 438 7.17 -50.54 -30.67
CA ASN A 438 8.16 -49.50 -31.00
C ASN A 438 7.93 -48.86 -32.40
N ASP A 439 7.34 -49.60 -33.34
CA ASP A 439 7.00 -49.10 -34.67
C ASP A 439 5.62 -48.39 -34.69
N GLN A 440 4.78 -48.58 -33.67
CA GLN A 440 3.53 -47.83 -33.55
C GLN A 440 3.85 -46.45 -32.94
N THR A 441 3.70 -45.46 -33.77
CA THR A 441 3.92 -44.00 -33.57
C THR A 441 3.26 -43.37 -32.29
N CYS A 442 2.60 -44.16 -31.47
CA CYS A 442 1.82 -43.75 -30.34
C CYS A 442 2.63 -43.19 -29.12
N ILE A 443 3.92 -43.60 -29.00
CA ILE A 443 4.82 -43.14 -27.92
C ILE A 443 5.68 -41.96 -28.38
N ASN A 444 5.75 -41.71 -29.67
CA ASN A 444 6.45 -40.60 -30.30
C ASN A 444 5.52 -39.36 -30.47
N GLY A 445 4.35 -39.38 -29.83
CA GLY A 445 3.38 -38.28 -29.87
C GLY A 445 3.91 -36.98 -29.26
N PHE A 446 3.15 -35.89 -29.40
CA PHE A 446 3.52 -34.58 -28.89
C PHE A 446 3.44 -34.51 -27.35
N SER A 447 2.67 -35.38 -26.69
CA SER A 447 2.49 -35.39 -25.23
C SER A 447 2.25 -36.85 -24.78
N VAL A 448 2.88 -37.24 -23.67
CA VAL A 448 2.64 -38.51 -23.00
C VAL A 448 2.62 -38.25 -21.48
N ASN A 449 1.50 -38.56 -20.83
CA ASN A 449 1.40 -38.52 -19.40
C ASN A 449 1.73 -39.88 -18.81
N ILE A 450 2.54 -39.92 -17.77
CA ILE A 450 3.04 -41.15 -17.15
C ILE A 450 2.72 -41.13 -15.66
N GLN A 451 2.10 -42.21 -15.15
CA GLN A 451 1.85 -42.35 -13.73
C GLN A 451 2.06 -43.78 -13.23
N ARG A 452 2.67 -43.93 -12.08
CA ARG A 452 2.77 -45.21 -11.42
C ARG A 452 1.48 -45.54 -10.70
N ILE A 453 0.79 -46.62 -11.12
CA ILE A 453 -0.52 -47.00 -10.56
C ILE A 453 -0.38 -48.07 -9.47
N THR A 454 0.65 -48.95 -9.55
CA THR A 454 1.02 -49.92 -8.51
C THR A 454 2.53 -49.96 -8.31
N LYS A 455 3.02 -50.78 -7.39
CA LYS A 455 4.47 -51.00 -7.21
C LYS A 455 5.18 -51.47 -8.49
N THR A 456 4.48 -52.18 -9.35
CA THR A 456 5.06 -52.87 -10.54
C THR A 456 4.45 -52.37 -11.84
N LYS A 457 3.42 -51.54 -11.85
CA LYS A 457 2.73 -51.14 -13.07
C LYS A 457 2.75 -49.60 -13.25
N ILE A 458 3.06 -49.17 -14.45
CA ILE A 458 3.07 -47.76 -14.90
C ILE A 458 2.03 -47.62 -16.00
N LEU A 459 1.14 -46.63 -15.85
CA LEU A 459 0.15 -46.26 -16.86
C LEU A 459 0.73 -45.13 -17.69
N PHE A 460 0.58 -45.29 -18.99
CA PHE A 460 0.93 -44.33 -20.05
C PHE A 460 -0.36 -43.87 -20.72
N SER A 461 -0.53 -42.56 -20.76
CA SER A 461 -1.63 -41.93 -21.48
C SER A 461 -1.07 -41.14 -22.66
N ALA A 462 -1.38 -41.62 -23.85
CA ALA A 462 -1.03 -41.04 -25.13
C ALA A 462 -2.28 -41.14 -26.02
N GLN A 463 -2.13 -41.28 -27.36
CA GLN A 463 -3.23 -41.65 -28.26
C GLN A 463 -3.91 -42.96 -27.84
N HIS A 464 -3.12 -43.92 -27.31
CA HIS A 464 -3.62 -45.10 -26.61
C HIS A 464 -3.30 -45.01 -25.13
N ILE A 465 -4.17 -45.59 -24.29
CA ILE A 465 -3.91 -45.77 -22.85
C ILE A 465 -3.39 -47.19 -22.67
N PHE A 466 -2.20 -47.34 -22.16
CA PHE A 466 -1.57 -48.65 -21.95
C PHE A 466 -0.86 -48.74 -20.61
N ILE A 467 -0.73 -49.97 -20.12
CA ILE A 467 -0.06 -50.29 -18.86
C ILE A 467 1.22 -51.09 -19.16
N TYR A 468 2.32 -50.64 -18.64
CA TYR A 468 3.59 -51.32 -18.62
C TYR A 468 3.77 -52.05 -17.28
N ASP A 469 3.92 -53.34 -17.34
CA ASP A 469 4.29 -54.16 -16.18
C ASP A 469 5.82 -54.31 -16.11
N MET A 470 6.41 -53.73 -15.05
CA MET A 470 7.86 -53.69 -14.83
C MET A 470 8.48 -55.07 -14.58
N VAL A 471 7.68 -56.07 -14.14
CA VAL A 471 8.16 -57.42 -13.86
C VAL A 471 8.20 -58.24 -15.13
N THR A 472 7.07 -58.27 -15.86
CA THR A 472 6.98 -59.02 -17.15
C THR A 472 7.59 -58.27 -18.31
N ARG A 473 7.79 -56.96 -18.18
CA ARG A 473 8.27 -56.04 -19.20
C ARG A 473 7.35 -55.99 -20.44
N LYS A 474 6.05 -56.21 -20.21
CA LYS A 474 5.04 -56.20 -21.32
C LYS A 474 4.15 -54.99 -21.22
N PHE A 475 3.59 -54.61 -22.35
CA PHE A 475 2.55 -53.57 -22.45
C PHE A 475 1.20 -54.19 -22.75
N ASP A 476 0.17 -53.73 -22.00
CA ASP A 476 -1.22 -54.08 -22.30
C ASP A 476 -2.00 -52.83 -22.68
N ILE A 477 -2.62 -52.80 -23.87
CA ILE A 477 -3.48 -51.69 -24.29
C ILE A 477 -4.81 -51.81 -23.52
N VAL A 478 -5.16 -50.74 -22.80
CA VAL A 478 -6.37 -50.68 -22.00
C VAL A 478 -7.51 -50.03 -22.78
N ALA A 479 -7.19 -48.96 -23.51
CA ALA A 479 -8.16 -48.24 -24.31
C ALA A 479 -7.49 -47.57 -25.52
N THR A 480 -8.23 -47.47 -26.62
CA THR A 480 -7.82 -46.71 -27.81
C THR A 480 -8.70 -45.49 -27.90
N MET A 481 -8.09 -44.30 -27.90
CA MET A 481 -8.79 -43.04 -28.06
C MET A 481 -8.94 -42.72 -29.55
N GLY A 482 -9.89 -41.85 -29.92
CA GLY A 482 -10.12 -41.49 -31.35
C GLY A 482 -8.99 -40.64 -31.94
N GLU A 483 -9.02 -40.45 -33.28
CA GLU A 483 -8.01 -39.65 -34.01
C GLU A 483 -7.92 -38.19 -33.55
N GLU A 484 -8.98 -37.66 -32.92
CA GLU A 484 -9.01 -36.32 -32.29
C GLU A 484 -7.99 -36.14 -31.15
N TYR A 485 -7.46 -37.23 -30.59
CA TYR A 485 -6.46 -37.26 -29.52
C TYR A 485 -5.01 -37.36 -30.00
N GLU A 486 -4.74 -37.29 -31.27
CA GLU A 486 -3.35 -37.31 -31.80
C GLU A 486 -2.48 -36.18 -31.26
N ARG A 487 -3.08 -35.04 -30.90
CA ARG A 487 -2.38 -33.85 -30.41
C ARG A 487 -2.51 -33.64 -28.90
N HIS A 488 -3.45 -34.29 -28.24
CA HIS A 488 -3.74 -34.08 -26.81
C HIS A 488 -3.93 -35.41 -26.10
N SER A 489 -2.94 -35.82 -25.32
CA SER A 489 -3.05 -37.03 -24.49
C SER A 489 -4.01 -36.79 -23.33
N PRO A 490 -4.87 -37.76 -22.95
CA PRO A 490 -5.68 -37.67 -21.74
C PRO A 490 -4.83 -37.41 -20.51
N LEU A 491 -5.29 -36.51 -19.67
CA LEU A 491 -4.65 -36.15 -18.40
C LEU A 491 -4.94 -37.24 -17.36
N ILE A 492 -3.93 -37.69 -16.64
CA ILE A 492 -4.13 -38.57 -15.48
C ILE A 492 -4.38 -37.69 -14.26
N ILE A 493 -5.63 -37.72 -13.72
CA ILE A 493 -6.08 -36.86 -12.63
C ILE A 493 -5.59 -37.39 -11.28
N ALA A 494 -5.92 -38.64 -10.98
CA ALA A 494 -5.63 -39.26 -9.69
C ALA A 494 -5.72 -40.78 -9.76
N THR A 495 -5.01 -41.48 -8.85
CA THR A 495 -5.19 -42.90 -8.56
C THR A 495 -5.63 -43.08 -7.12
N LYS A 496 -6.77 -43.73 -6.89
CA LYS A 496 -7.33 -44.00 -5.55
C LYS A 496 -7.66 -45.49 -5.43
N GLY A 497 -6.80 -46.24 -4.74
CA GLY A 497 -6.92 -47.72 -4.67
C GLY A 497 -6.67 -48.38 -6.03
N ALA A 498 -7.63 -49.20 -6.51
CA ALA A 498 -7.56 -49.85 -7.82
C ALA A 498 -8.01 -48.94 -8.99
N LYS A 499 -8.59 -47.75 -8.69
CA LYS A 499 -9.19 -46.88 -9.67
C LYS A 499 -8.25 -45.77 -10.05
N THR A 500 -8.08 -45.53 -11.34
CA THR A 500 -7.33 -44.41 -11.93
C THR A 500 -8.30 -43.56 -12.76
N TYR A 501 -8.31 -42.26 -12.53
CA TYR A 501 -9.16 -41.30 -13.22
C TYR A 501 -8.34 -40.52 -14.24
N LEU A 502 -8.90 -40.42 -15.44
CA LEU A 502 -8.29 -39.71 -16.57
C LEU A 502 -9.30 -38.69 -17.10
N SER A 503 -8.81 -37.53 -17.55
CA SER A 503 -9.62 -36.55 -18.27
C SER A 503 -9.16 -36.48 -19.71
N ASP A 504 -10.09 -36.67 -20.65
CA ASP A 504 -9.91 -36.19 -22.01
C ASP A 504 -10.38 -34.70 -22.11
N LEU A 505 -10.46 -34.17 -23.32
CA LEU A 505 -10.85 -32.76 -23.55
C LEU A 505 -12.23 -32.40 -23.02
N LYS A 506 -13.14 -33.39 -22.82
CA LYS A 506 -14.53 -33.12 -22.38
C LYS A 506 -15.06 -34.10 -21.34
N ASN A 507 -14.42 -35.24 -21.19
CA ASN A 507 -14.93 -36.33 -20.36
C ASN A 507 -13.98 -36.66 -19.21
N ILE A 508 -14.52 -37.29 -18.16
CA ILE A 508 -13.73 -38.00 -17.15
C ILE A 508 -13.99 -39.49 -17.29
N CYS A 509 -12.90 -40.26 -17.41
CA CYS A 509 -12.94 -41.71 -17.50
C CYS A 509 -12.36 -42.34 -16.24
N GLU A 510 -12.95 -43.46 -15.81
CA GLU A 510 -12.42 -44.31 -14.72
C GLU A 510 -11.87 -45.60 -15.29
N TYR A 511 -10.65 -45.91 -14.94
CA TYR A 511 -10.04 -47.21 -15.16
C TYR A 511 -9.95 -47.97 -13.83
N ASP A 512 -10.58 -49.14 -13.75
CA ASP A 512 -10.44 -50.05 -12.57
C ASP A 512 -9.45 -51.17 -12.92
N SER A 513 -8.29 -51.12 -12.24
CA SER A 513 -7.19 -52.07 -12.48
C SER A 513 -7.49 -53.46 -11.89
N SER A 514 -8.49 -53.64 -11.03
CA SER A 514 -8.92 -54.92 -10.46
C SER A 514 -9.86 -55.67 -11.42
N GLU A 515 -10.70 -54.95 -12.11
CA GLU A 515 -11.67 -55.52 -13.06
C GLU A 515 -11.24 -55.42 -14.52
N GLY A 516 -10.21 -54.58 -14.81
CA GLY A 516 -9.77 -54.30 -16.17
C GLY A 516 -10.80 -53.48 -16.98
N THR A 517 -11.70 -52.77 -16.29
CA THR A 517 -12.81 -52.04 -16.93
C THR A 517 -12.44 -50.55 -17.13
N PHE A 518 -12.81 -50.02 -18.31
CA PHE A 518 -12.69 -48.58 -18.63
C PHE A 518 -14.06 -48.00 -18.94
N ARG A 519 -14.47 -46.96 -18.20
CA ARG A 519 -15.79 -46.34 -18.35
C ARG A 519 -15.76 -44.84 -18.23
N THR A 520 -16.59 -44.12 -18.97
CA THR A 520 -16.81 -42.68 -18.84
C THR A 520 -17.76 -42.45 -17.67
N ILE A 521 -17.34 -41.62 -16.70
CA ILE A 521 -18.13 -41.26 -15.51
C ILE A 521 -18.69 -39.84 -15.61
N TYR A 522 -18.11 -38.97 -16.45
CA TYR A 522 -18.56 -37.60 -16.71
C TYR A 522 -18.47 -37.33 -18.20
N GLN A 523 -19.50 -36.70 -18.76
CA GLN A 523 -19.50 -36.17 -20.12
C GLN A 523 -19.96 -34.71 -20.06
N GLY A 524 -19.05 -33.78 -20.35
CA GLY A 524 -19.28 -32.34 -20.25
C GLY A 524 -19.38 -31.65 -21.61
N GLN A 525 -19.88 -30.42 -21.56
CA GLN A 525 -19.97 -29.54 -22.72
C GLN A 525 -18.77 -28.59 -22.84
N TYR A 526 -17.98 -28.47 -21.79
CA TYR A 526 -16.84 -27.53 -21.68
C TYR A 526 -15.52 -28.25 -22.00
N THR A 527 -14.58 -27.52 -22.59
CA THR A 527 -13.22 -28.02 -22.78
C THR A 527 -12.46 -28.02 -21.46
N ILE A 528 -11.96 -29.18 -21.06
CA ILE A 528 -11.21 -29.39 -19.83
C ILE A 528 -9.72 -29.18 -20.13
N ASN A 529 -9.13 -28.14 -19.52
CA ASN A 529 -7.70 -27.84 -19.60
C ASN A 529 -6.88 -28.63 -18.56
N ASP A 530 -7.42 -28.76 -17.35
CA ASP A 530 -6.78 -29.47 -16.23
C ASP A 530 -7.86 -29.99 -15.28
N ALA A 531 -7.52 -30.95 -14.44
CA ALA A 531 -8.46 -31.53 -13.48
C ALA A 531 -7.78 -32.01 -12.20
N SER A 532 -8.47 -31.87 -11.09
CA SER A 532 -8.01 -32.37 -9.79
C SER A 532 -9.18 -33.00 -9.02
N MET A 533 -8.88 -33.99 -8.17
CA MET A 533 -9.87 -34.63 -7.30
C MET A 533 -9.57 -34.27 -5.85
N ASP A 534 -10.53 -33.79 -5.11
CA ASP A 534 -10.40 -33.49 -3.69
C ASP A 534 -10.52 -34.76 -2.80
N GLN A 535 -10.32 -34.58 -1.49
CA GLN A 535 -10.38 -35.68 -0.51
C GLN A 535 -11.76 -36.36 -0.44
N ASP A 536 -12.84 -35.63 -0.76
CA ASP A 536 -14.21 -36.14 -0.76
C ASP A 536 -14.56 -36.86 -2.07
N GLY A 537 -13.64 -36.85 -3.05
CA GLY A 537 -13.82 -37.46 -4.35
C GLY A 537 -14.64 -36.60 -5.33
N ILE A 538 -14.73 -35.29 -5.06
CA ILE A 538 -15.31 -34.30 -5.98
C ILE A 538 -14.22 -33.94 -7.02
N PHE A 539 -14.62 -33.85 -8.28
CA PHE A 539 -13.73 -33.39 -9.35
C PHE A 539 -13.87 -31.90 -9.57
N TRP A 540 -12.73 -31.24 -9.66
CA TRP A 540 -12.59 -29.81 -9.97
C TRP A 540 -11.91 -29.72 -11.33
N LEU A 541 -12.59 -29.13 -12.32
CA LEU A 541 -12.18 -29.09 -13.70
C LEU A 541 -11.88 -27.65 -14.10
N ALA A 542 -10.67 -27.41 -14.57
CA ALA A 542 -10.27 -26.15 -15.19
C ALA A 542 -10.82 -26.11 -16.63
N SER A 543 -11.59 -25.08 -16.97
CA SER A 543 -12.14 -24.93 -18.31
C SER A 543 -11.99 -23.52 -18.85
N THR A 544 -12.22 -23.36 -20.16
CA THR A 544 -12.19 -22.05 -20.84
C THR A 544 -13.29 -21.11 -20.33
N GLU A 545 -14.41 -21.65 -19.84
CA GLU A 545 -15.53 -20.88 -19.32
C GLU A 545 -15.46 -20.61 -17.81
N GLY A 546 -14.54 -21.29 -17.11
CA GLY A 546 -14.40 -21.15 -15.66
C GLY A 546 -14.05 -22.45 -14.94
N LEU A 547 -14.33 -22.52 -13.64
CA LEU A 547 -14.11 -23.71 -12.82
C LEU A 547 -15.39 -24.55 -12.76
N VAL A 548 -15.30 -25.84 -13.09
CA VAL A 548 -16.44 -26.78 -13.01
C VAL A 548 -16.26 -27.70 -11.82
N ARG A 549 -17.25 -27.77 -10.95
CA ARG A 549 -17.36 -28.73 -9.85
C ARG A 549 -18.23 -29.91 -10.30
N TYR A 550 -17.70 -31.14 -10.21
CA TYR A 550 -18.46 -32.35 -10.55
C TYR A 550 -18.48 -33.34 -9.38
N ASP A 551 -19.65 -33.73 -8.90
CA ASP A 551 -19.83 -34.77 -7.88
C ASP A 551 -20.25 -36.10 -8.53
N PRO A 552 -19.35 -37.10 -8.58
CA PRO A 552 -19.63 -38.39 -9.22
C PRO A 552 -20.71 -39.22 -8.50
N ARG A 553 -21.00 -38.92 -7.23
CA ARG A 553 -22.02 -39.63 -6.45
C ARG A 553 -23.42 -39.20 -6.82
N THR A 554 -23.59 -37.94 -7.16
CA THR A 554 -24.88 -37.34 -7.54
C THR A 554 -25.04 -37.16 -9.03
N GLY A 555 -23.95 -37.23 -9.80
CA GLY A 555 -23.90 -36.94 -11.23
C GLY A 555 -24.11 -35.47 -11.57
N LYS A 556 -24.11 -34.58 -10.56
CA LYS A 556 -24.32 -33.14 -10.77
C LYS A 556 -23.01 -32.41 -11.06
N SER A 557 -23.05 -31.52 -12.06
CA SER A 557 -21.99 -30.57 -12.37
C SER A 557 -22.49 -29.14 -12.18
N GLU A 558 -21.61 -28.28 -11.70
CA GLU A 558 -21.87 -26.87 -11.44
C GLU A 558 -20.72 -26.04 -12.02
N LEU A 559 -21.01 -25.04 -12.85
CA LEU A 559 -20.07 -24.10 -13.36
C LEU A 559 -19.96 -22.92 -12.40
N ILE A 560 -18.77 -22.75 -11.82
CA ILE A 560 -18.42 -21.59 -11.01
C ILE A 560 -17.77 -20.60 -11.96
N ASN A 561 -18.57 -19.64 -12.44
CA ASN A 561 -18.13 -18.59 -13.35
C ASN A 561 -18.21 -17.26 -12.65
N THR A 562 -17.09 -16.55 -12.62
CA THR A 562 -17.01 -15.18 -12.12
C THR A 562 -16.40 -14.29 -13.20
N SER A 563 -16.69 -13.00 -13.16
CA SER A 563 -16.03 -12.03 -14.05
C SER A 563 -14.50 -11.99 -13.87
N LEU A 564 -13.99 -12.64 -12.81
CA LEU A 564 -12.59 -12.62 -12.41
C LEU A 564 -11.73 -13.63 -13.16
N PHE A 565 -12.26 -14.83 -13.42
CA PHE A 565 -11.51 -15.85 -14.14
C PHE A 565 -12.36 -16.50 -15.21
N GLN A 566 -12.03 -16.19 -16.41
CA GLN A 566 -12.31 -16.96 -17.59
C GLN A 566 -11.00 -17.62 -18.01
N ASP A 567 -11.06 -18.74 -18.71
CA ASP A 567 -9.90 -19.46 -19.21
C ASP A 567 -8.97 -19.95 -18.09
N VAL A 568 -9.54 -20.81 -17.22
CA VAL A 568 -8.77 -21.49 -16.17
C VAL A 568 -7.82 -22.48 -16.81
N ALA A 569 -6.51 -22.31 -16.59
CA ALA A 569 -5.48 -23.15 -17.17
C ALA A 569 -5.15 -24.36 -16.31
N SER A 570 -5.01 -24.18 -14.98
CA SER A 570 -4.61 -25.25 -14.08
C SER A 570 -5.44 -25.24 -12.79
N VAL A 571 -5.60 -26.41 -12.19
CA VAL A 571 -6.34 -26.60 -10.95
C VAL A 571 -5.70 -27.67 -10.07
N VAL A 572 -5.59 -27.40 -8.77
CA VAL A 572 -5.22 -28.42 -7.79
C VAL A 572 -6.03 -28.25 -6.52
N ALA A 573 -6.66 -29.34 -6.08
CA ALA A 573 -7.40 -29.39 -4.82
C ALA A 573 -6.51 -29.86 -3.69
N ASP A 574 -6.47 -29.15 -2.58
CA ASP A 574 -5.74 -29.58 -1.41
C ASP A 574 -6.64 -30.33 -0.38
N ASN A 575 -6.02 -30.81 0.70
CA ASN A 575 -6.72 -31.54 1.75
C ASN A 575 -7.37 -30.61 2.81
N GLN A 576 -7.46 -29.30 2.53
CA GLN A 576 -8.05 -28.29 3.43
C GLN A 576 -9.27 -27.60 2.80
N TYR A 577 -9.89 -28.24 1.81
CA TYR A 577 -11.05 -27.70 1.06
C TYR A 577 -10.72 -26.44 0.28
N ARG A 578 -9.45 -26.24 -0.08
CA ARG A 578 -9.01 -25.13 -0.93
C ARG A 578 -8.72 -25.66 -2.32
N ILE A 579 -9.16 -24.92 -3.31
CA ILE A 579 -8.95 -25.18 -4.73
C ILE A 579 -8.07 -24.07 -5.27
N TRP A 580 -6.88 -24.42 -5.70
CA TRP A 580 -5.90 -23.52 -6.26
C TRP A 580 -6.12 -23.45 -7.77
N ILE A 581 -6.28 -22.23 -8.31
CA ILE A 581 -6.74 -21.97 -9.65
C ILE A 581 -5.73 -21.06 -10.35
N GLY A 582 -5.01 -21.62 -11.32
CA GLY A 582 -4.10 -20.86 -12.18
C GLY A 582 -4.80 -20.40 -13.45
N THR A 583 -4.74 -19.10 -13.73
CA THR A 583 -5.23 -18.51 -14.97
C THR A 583 -4.07 -17.96 -15.80
N ARG A 584 -4.35 -17.27 -16.91
CA ARG A 584 -3.28 -16.63 -17.71
C ARG A 584 -2.60 -15.45 -17.01
N ARG A 585 -3.10 -14.96 -15.86
CA ARG A 585 -2.54 -13.76 -15.22
C ARG A 585 -2.39 -13.86 -13.71
N HIS A 586 -3.27 -14.62 -13.07
CA HIS A 586 -3.38 -14.64 -11.62
C HIS A 586 -3.49 -16.04 -11.08
N LEU A 587 -3.06 -16.21 -9.84
CA LEU A 587 -3.31 -17.39 -9.04
C LEU A 587 -4.40 -17.04 -8.02
N PHE A 588 -5.46 -17.85 -8.01
CA PHE A 588 -6.56 -17.72 -7.07
C PHE A 588 -6.62 -18.93 -6.15
N VAL A 589 -7.17 -18.74 -4.98
CA VAL A 589 -7.62 -19.83 -4.13
C VAL A 589 -9.12 -19.69 -3.88
N TYR A 590 -9.84 -20.79 -4.08
CA TYR A 590 -11.26 -20.90 -3.80
C TYR A 590 -11.48 -21.83 -2.61
N SER A 591 -12.21 -21.35 -1.60
CA SER A 591 -12.63 -22.18 -0.47
C SER A 591 -13.95 -22.86 -0.80
N SER A 592 -13.94 -24.20 -0.94
CA SER A 592 -15.17 -24.96 -1.19
C SER A 592 -16.14 -25.00 -0.01
N ARG A 593 -15.72 -24.55 1.19
CA ARG A 593 -16.55 -24.43 2.40
C ARG A 593 -17.26 -23.11 2.51
N THR A 594 -16.54 -22.01 2.30
CA THR A 594 -17.08 -20.63 2.45
C THR A 594 -17.56 -20.04 1.14
N HIS A 595 -17.21 -20.68 0.01
CA HIS A 595 -17.46 -20.19 -1.36
C HIS A 595 -16.80 -18.86 -1.69
N ASN A 596 -15.74 -18.47 -0.95
CA ASN A 596 -15.00 -17.25 -1.15
C ASN A 596 -13.77 -17.49 -2.04
N PHE A 597 -13.39 -16.46 -2.77
CA PHE A 597 -12.17 -16.42 -3.58
C PHE A 597 -11.16 -15.48 -2.94
N THR A 598 -9.88 -15.78 -3.13
CA THR A 598 -8.79 -14.88 -2.76
C THR A 598 -7.77 -14.86 -3.91
N THR A 599 -7.45 -13.66 -4.38
CA THR A 599 -6.39 -13.43 -5.36
C THR A 599 -5.06 -13.37 -4.65
N LEU A 600 -4.05 -14.08 -5.16
CA LEU A 600 -2.68 -14.00 -4.65
C LEU A 600 -1.87 -13.04 -5.52
N GLU A 601 -1.15 -12.14 -4.85
CA GLU A 601 -0.38 -11.07 -5.45
C GLU A 601 1.12 -11.20 -5.12
N GLU A 602 1.94 -10.30 -5.65
CA GLU A 602 3.39 -10.26 -5.39
C GLU A 602 3.71 -10.12 -3.89
N VAL A 603 2.90 -9.36 -3.17
CA VAL A 603 3.03 -9.19 -1.71
C VAL A 603 2.74 -10.45 -0.90
N ASP A 604 2.18 -11.48 -1.53
CA ASP A 604 1.95 -12.82 -0.95
C ASP A 604 3.06 -13.81 -1.35
N GLY A 605 4.09 -13.34 -2.09
CA GLY A 605 5.20 -14.15 -2.61
C GLY A 605 4.95 -14.77 -3.99
N VAL A 606 3.88 -14.35 -4.68
CA VAL A 606 3.46 -14.90 -5.97
C VAL A 606 3.78 -13.90 -7.08
N LEU A 607 4.80 -14.20 -7.89
CA LEU A 607 5.13 -13.37 -9.04
C LEU A 607 4.10 -13.54 -10.17
N PRO A 608 3.86 -12.50 -10.98
CA PRO A 608 3.00 -12.59 -12.15
C PRO A 608 3.44 -13.71 -13.10
N ASN A 609 2.52 -14.58 -13.44
CA ASN A 609 2.80 -15.77 -14.25
C ASN A 609 1.61 -16.09 -15.17
N GLU A 610 1.90 -16.65 -16.33
CA GLU A 610 0.92 -17.32 -17.18
C GLU A 610 0.97 -18.82 -16.85
N TYR A 611 -0.02 -19.28 -16.08
CA TYR A 611 -0.05 -20.67 -15.62
C TYR A 611 -0.36 -21.63 -16.75
N ILE A 612 0.27 -22.82 -16.69
CA ILE A 612 0.21 -23.84 -17.73
C ILE A 612 -0.59 -25.04 -17.19
N PHE A 613 -1.42 -25.63 -18.03
CA PHE A 613 -2.12 -26.86 -17.71
C PHE A 613 -1.13 -28.01 -17.41
N HIS A 614 -1.51 -28.92 -16.51
CA HIS A 614 -0.72 -30.07 -16.01
C HIS A 614 0.54 -29.70 -15.22
N ALA A 615 0.85 -28.42 -15.06
CA ALA A 615 2.00 -27.99 -14.26
C ALA A 615 1.58 -27.71 -12.80
N THR A 616 0.99 -28.70 -12.15
CA THR A 616 0.58 -28.64 -10.74
C THR A 616 0.99 -29.88 -9.97
N LEU A 617 1.22 -29.75 -8.63
CA LEU A 617 1.50 -30.85 -7.74
C LEU A 617 1.02 -30.52 -6.34
N LEU A 618 0.26 -31.43 -5.71
CA LEU A 618 0.06 -31.48 -4.27
C LEU A 618 1.11 -32.43 -3.68
N ALA A 619 2.07 -31.87 -2.96
CA ALA A 619 3.16 -32.64 -2.36
C ALA A 619 2.69 -33.42 -1.11
N LYS A 620 3.47 -34.43 -0.68
CA LYS A 620 3.17 -35.26 0.51
C LYS A 620 3.10 -34.46 1.82
N ASN A 621 3.87 -33.38 1.91
CA ASN A 621 3.81 -32.42 3.03
C ASN A 621 2.66 -31.40 2.89
N ARG A 622 1.81 -31.57 1.88
CA ARG A 622 0.67 -30.73 1.52
C ARG A 622 1.02 -29.35 0.93
N ASP A 623 2.28 -29.10 0.62
CA ASP A 623 2.63 -27.90 -0.15
C ASP A 623 2.11 -28.04 -1.58
N VAL A 624 1.68 -26.92 -2.14
CA VAL A 624 1.14 -26.84 -3.50
C VAL A 624 2.18 -26.21 -4.40
N PHE A 625 2.45 -26.87 -5.53
CA PHE A 625 3.34 -26.36 -6.58
C PHE A 625 2.51 -26.02 -7.81
N VAL A 626 2.73 -24.83 -8.37
CA VAL A 626 2.06 -24.38 -9.59
C VAL A 626 3.08 -23.79 -10.54
N GLY A 627 3.12 -24.28 -11.76
CA GLY A 627 4.06 -23.88 -12.79
C GLY A 627 3.43 -23.01 -13.88
N GLY A 628 4.25 -22.22 -14.54
CA GLY A 628 3.84 -21.36 -15.63
C GLY A 628 4.98 -21.04 -16.60
N THR A 629 4.78 -20.03 -17.45
CA THR A 629 5.74 -19.61 -18.47
C THR A 629 6.91 -18.79 -17.92
N THR A 630 6.79 -18.24 -16.70
CA THR A 630 7.83 -17.39 -16.09
C THR A 630 8.46 -18.00 -14.84
N GLY A 631 8.12 -19.24 -14.50
CA GLY A 631 8.64 -19.95 -13.33
C GLY A 631 7.62 -20.80 -12.63
N MET A 632 7.94 -21.19 -11.39
CA MET A 632 7.03 -21.93 -10.51
C MET A 632 6.79 -21.18 -9.23
N THR A 633 5.62 -21.42 -8.61
CA THR A 633 5.26 -20.95 -7.28
C THR A 633 5.08 -22.15 -6.35
N VAL A 634 5.70 -22.11 -5.18
CA VAL A 634 5.52 -23.07 -4.08
C VAL A 634 4.70 -22.39 -2.99
N ILE A 635 3.62 -23.02 -2.57
CA ILE A 635 2.71 -22.49 -1.56
C ILE A 635 2.73 -23.44 -0.35
N ASN A 636 3.05 -22.88 0.81
CA ASN A 636 3.09 -23.65 2.06
C ASN A 636 1.66 -24.05 2.50
N SER A 637 1.50 -25.27 2.94
CA SER A 637 0.22 -25.81 3.42
C SER A 637 -0.35 -25.10 4.66
N ALA A 638 0.51 -24.43 5.45
CA ALA A 638 0.11 -23.70 6.66
C ALA A 638 -0.56 -22.34 6.37
N VAL A 639 -0.70 -21.96 5.10
CA VAL A 639 -1.33 -20.70 4.73
C VAL A 639 -2.75 -20.59 5.29
N HIS A 640 -3.01 -19.49 5.97
CA HIS A 640 -4.35 -19.06 6.35
C HIS A 640 -4.65 -17.78 5.57
N PHE A 641 -5.88 -17.68 5.08
CA PHE A 641 -6.38 -16.46 4.49
C PHE A 641 -7.34 -15.87 5.50
N ASP A 642 -7.05 -14.68 5.97
CA ASP A 642 -7.98 -13.92 6.78
C ASP A 642 -9.21 -13.65 5.92
N THR A 643 -10.35 -14.19 6.35
CA THR A 643 -11.62 -14.00 5.68
C THR A 643 -12.15 -12.62 6.03
N ASP A 644 -12.41 -11.82 4.98
CA ASP A 644 -13.28 -10.66 4.94
C ASP A 644 -13.31 -9.82 6.23
N GLU A 645 -12.24 -9.09 6.52
CA GLU A 645 -12.34 -7.90 7.36
C GLU A 645 -12.91 -6.78 6.45
N ASP A 646 -14.05 -6.24 6.83
CA ASP A 646 -14.58 -5.00 6.22
C ASP A 646 -13.65 -3.84 6.62
N TYR A 647 -12.72 -3.51 5.74
CA TYR A 647 -11.81 -2.38 5.95
C TYR A 647 -12.53 -1.05 5.76
N THR A 648 -12.12 -0.04 6.51
CA THR A 648 -12.61 1.33 6.36
C THR A 648 -11.68 2.16 5.50
N VAL A 649 -12.26 3.02 4.65
CA VAL A 649 -11.49 4.01 3.90
C VAL A 649 -11.41 5.28 4.73
N GLU A 650 -10.21 5.65 5.14
CA GLU A 650 -9.94 6.83 5.94
C GLU A 650 -9.44 7.98 5.07
N LEU A 651 -9.90 9.20 5.40
CA LEU A 651 -9.45 10.43 4.76
C LEU A 651 -8.14 10.88 5.40
N LEU A 652 -7.04 10.86 4.64
CA LEU A 652 -5.73 11.28 5.12
C LEU A 652 -5.56 12.80 5.08
N ASP A 653 -5.74 13.39 3.89
CA ASP A 653 -5.51 14.81 3.64
C ASP A 653 -6.55 15.40 2.69
N VAL A 654 -6.86 16.68 2.91
CA VAL A 654 -7.63 17.51 1.99
C VAL A 654 -6.82 18.76 1.68
N LEU A 655 -6.54 18.99 0.39
CA LEU A 655 -5.88 20.21 -0.07
C LEU A 655 -6.85 21.03 -0.90
N LEU A 656 -7.07 22.27 -0.53
CA LEU A 656 -7.84 23.23 -1.31
C LEU A 656 -6.88 24.26 -1.94
N ASN A 657 -6.83 24.30 -3.26
CA ASN A 657 -5.90 25.16 -4.01
C ASN A 657 -4.43 24.92 -3.61
N GLY A 658 -4.08 23.68 -3.27
CA GLY A 658 -2.74 23.29 -2.82
C GLY A 658 -2.41 23.60 -1.35
N LEU A 659 -3.36 24.15 -0.59
CA LEU A 659 -3.20 24.41 0.84
C LEU A 659 -3.98 23.37 1.66
N PRO A 660 -3.42 22.86 2.76
CA PRO A 660 -4.11 21.89 3.60
C PRO A 660 -5.34 22.51 4.26
N VAL A 661 -6.42 21.75 4.32
CA VAL A 661 -7.64 22.10 5.07
C VAL A 661 -7.57 21.38 6.41
N SER A 662 -7.75 22.12 7.51
CA SER A 662 -7.78 21.51 8.86
C SER A 662 -9.00 20.61 8.98
N LEU A 663 -8.77 19.33 9.16
CA LEU A 663 -9.76 18.32 9.51
C LEU A 663 -9.85 18.19 11.03
N SER A 664 -10.99 17.71 11.56
CA SER A 664 -11.10 17.41 12.99
C SER A 664 -10.18 16.23 13.35
N GLU A 665 -9.47 16.33 14.47
CA GLU A 665 -8.55 15.26 14.92
C GLU A 665 -9.28 14.11 15.64
N GLU A 666 -10.58 14.24 15.89
CA GLU A 666 -11.38 13.18 16.51
C GLU A 666 -11.99 12.27 15.43
N PRO A 667 -11.88 10.94 15.58
CA PRO A 667 -12.55 10.01 14.69
C PRO A 667 -14.06 10.21 14.79
N GLN A 668 -14.68 10.72 13.72
CA GLN A 668 -16.12 10.90 13.65
C GLN A 668 -16.76 9.70 12.94
N GLU A 669 -17.89 9.22 13.50
CA GLU A 669 -18.71 8.18 12.83
C GLU A 669 -19.35 8.67 11.53
N ALA A 670 -19.33 9.97 11.24
CA ALA A 670 -19.89 10.57 10.02
C ALA A 670 -18.80 11.31 9.22
N ALA A 671 -18.93 11.31 7.91
CA ALA A 671 -18.02 12.02 7.00
C ALA A 671 -17.94 13.51 7.33
N GLU A 672 -16.75 14.06 7.39
CA GLU A 672 -16.51 15.48 7.68
C GLU A 672 -17.13 16.38 6.61
N THR A 673 -17.54 17.58 7.01
CA THR A 673 -18.13 18.59 6.10
C THR A 673 -17.18 19.77 5.91
N ILE A 674 -16.79 20.03 4.67
CA ILE A 674 -16.00 21.21 4.31
C ILE A 674 -16.80 22.17 3.45
N GLN A 675 -16.58 23.49 3.64
CA GLN A 675 -17.14 24.52 2.78
C GLN A 675 -16.07 25.09 1.86
N ILE A 676 -16.31 25.03 0.57
CA ILE A 676 -15.38 25.55 -0.44
C ILE A 676 -16.02 26.66 -1.28
N PRO A 677 -15.26 27.67 -1.73
CA PRO A 677 -15.78 28.73 -2.56
C PRO A 677 -16.04 28.21 -4.00
N TRP A 678 -17.05 28.74 -4.67
CA TRP A 678 -17.42 28.39 -6.05
C TRP A 678 -16.27 28.54 -7.09
N ASN A 679 -15.27 29.33 -6.81
CA ASN A 679 -14.13 29.64 -7.69
C ASN A 679 -12.83 28.94 -7.24
N PHE A 680 -12.93 27.83 -6.53
CA PHE A 680 -11.74 27.04 -6.22
C PHE A 680 -11.09 26.52 -7.52
N SER A 681 -9.78 26.34 -7.50
CA SER A 681 -9.01 25.85 -8.66
C SER A 681 -8.75 24.34 -8.59
N SER A 682 -8.62 23.80 -7.39
CA SER A 682 -8.45 22.37 -7.18
C SER A 682 -8.85 21.96 -5.76
N LEU A 683 -9.53 20.82 -5.64
CA LEU A 683 -9.74 20.10 -4.40
C LEU A 683 -9.07 18.74 -4.56
N GLN A 684 -8.06 18.47 -3.77
CA GLN A 684 -7.36 17.18 -3.77
C GLN A 684 -7.63 16.46 -2.46
N LEU A 685 -8.02 15.20 -2.57
CA LEU A 685 -8.26 14.29 -1.45
C LEU A 685 -7.23 13.18 -1.50
N LYS A 686 -6.72 12.78 -0.34
CA LYS A 686 -5.94 11.55 -0.18
C LYS A 686 -6.65 10.62 0.77
N VAL A 687 -6.72 9.35 0.42
CA VAL A 687 -7.34 8.31 1.23
C VAL A 687 -6.36 7.20 1.57
N LEU A 688 -6.63 6.49 2.65
CA LEU A 688 -5.92 5.30 3.08
C LEU A 688 -6.94 4.21 3.40
N LEU A 689 -6.60 2.97 3.11
CA LEU A 689 -7.34 1.82 3.59
C LEU A 689 -6.79 1.42 4.96
N ASN A 690 -7.66 1.33 5.97
CA ASN A 690 -7.30 0.85 7.31
C ASN A 690 -7.14 -0.68 7.28
N GLU A 691 -6.14 -1.13 6.56
CA GLU A 691 -5.75 -2.52 6.38
C GLU A 691 -4.42 -2.78 7.10
N SER A 692 -4.31 -3.94 7.76
CA SER A 692 -3.08 -4.36 8.41
C SER A 692 -1.92 -4.59 7.42
N ASP A 693 -2.21 -4.95 6.17
CA ASP A 693 -1.20 -5.19 5.14
C ASP A 693 -0.72 -3.89 4.48
N VAL A 694 0.24 -3.23 5.11
CA VAL A 694 0.87 -1.98 4.61
C VAL A 694 1.69 -2.17 3.32
N PHE A 695 1.94 -3.41 2.90
CA PHE A 695 2.73 -3.71 1.71
C PHE A 695 1.87 -3.77 0.45
N ARG A 696 0.57 -4.01 0.58
CA ARG A 696 -0.37 -4.13 -0.53
C ARG A 696 -0.59 -2.77 -1.19
N LYS A 697 -0.69 -2.78 -2.52
CA LYS A 697 -1.12 -1.61 -3.29
C LYS A 697 -2.63 -1.65 -3.42
N ASN A 698 -3.30 -0.65 -2.86
CA ASN A 698 -4.75 -0.54 -2.89
C ASN A 698 -5.20 0.27 -4.11
N PHE A 699 -6.31 -0.17 -4.72
CA PHE A 699 -6.97 0.52 -5.83
C PHE A 699 -8.28 1.09 -5.31
N PHE A 700 -8.56 2.35 -5.66
CA PHE A 700 -9.75 3.05 -5.22
C PHE A 700 -10.62 3.47 -6.41
N ARG A 701 -11.94 3.46 -6.17
CA ARG A 701 -12.94 4.04 -7.06
C ARG A 701 -13.68 5.12 -6.30
N PHE A 702 -13.61 6.33 -6.80
CA PHE A 702 -14.29 7.48 -6.21
C PHE A 702 -15.61 7.75 -6.95
N ASN A 703 -16.63 8.17 -6.19
CA ASN A 703 -17.90 8.61 -6.73
C ASN A 703 -18.34 9.89 -6.02
N ILE A 704 -18.99 10.80 -6.75
CA ILE A 704 -19.52 12.04 -6.20
C ILE A 704 -21.04 11.96 -6.29
N GLU A 705 -21.71 11.76 -5.15
CA GLU A 705 -23.15 11.78 -5.05
C GLU A 705 -23.67 13.20 -5.26
N GLY A 706 -24.66 13.37 -6.12
CA GLY A 706 -25.16 14.68 -6.58
C GLY A 706 -24.63 15.11 -7.94
N LEU A 707 -23.66 14.38 -8.50
CA LEU A 707 -23.26 14.45 -9.90
C LEU A 707 -23.42 13.03 -10.45
N ASP A 708 -24.28 12.80 -11.44
CA ASP A 708 -24.49 11.50 -12.08
C ASP A 708 -23.24 11.02 -12.89
N GLN A 709 -22.03 11.21 -12.36
CA GLN A 709 -20.76 10.81 -12.97
C GLN A 709 -19.99 9.91 -12.03
N GLU A 710 -19.83 8.65 -12.44
CA GLU A 710 -18.79 7.81 -11.87
C GLU A 710 -17.42 8.29 -12.35
N LEU A 711 -16.58 8.69 -11.40
CA LEU A 711 -15.17 8.96 -11.69
C LEU A 711 -14.45 7.63 -11.94
N ALA A 712 -13.60 7.61 -12.96
CA ALA A 712 -12.83 6.41 -13.31
C ALA A 712 -12.07 5.85 -12.09
N SER A 713 -11.91 4.53 -12.02
CA SER A 713 -11.06 3.88 -11.01
C SER A 713 -9.64 4.43 -11.09
N SER A 714 -9.07 4.83 -9.95
CA SER A 714 -7.72 5.36 -9.85
C SER A 714 -6.77 4.31 -9.29
N ASN A 715 -5.59 4.17 -9.90
CA ASN A 715 -4.48 3.38 -9.35
C ASN A 715 -3.73 4.16 -8.25
N SER A 716 -4.22 5.33 -7.88
CA SER A 716 -3.67 6.23 -6.86
C SER A 716 -4.63 6.34 -5.68
N ASN A 717 -4.08 6.58 -4.51
CA ASN A 717 -4.84 6.88 -3.29
C ASN A 717 -5.37 8.32 -3.26
N SER A 718 -5.26 9.08 -4.36
CA SER A 718 -5.65 10.48 -4.44
C SER A 718 -6.68 10.75 -5.52
N LEU A 719 -7.61 11.68 -5.22
CA LEU A 719 -8.61 12.22 -6.14
C LEU A 719 -8.37 13.72 -6.29
N VAL A 720 -8.31 14.22 -7.53
CA VAL A 720 -8.21 15.65 -7.83
C VAL A 720 -9.47 16.11 -8.56
N ILE A 721 -10.16 17.08 -7.98
CA ILE A 721 -11.37 17.69 -8.51
C ILE A 721 -11.08 19.16 -8.83
N ASN A 722 -11.18 19.54 -10.10
CA ASN A 722 -10.88 20.91 -10.53
C ASN A 722 -12.14 21.79 -10.63
N TYR A 723 -13.32 21.20 -10.61
CA TYR A 723 -14.59 21.92 -10.71
C TYR A 723 -15.74 21.13 -10.08
N LEU A 724 -16.54 21.80 -9.25
CA LEU A 724 -17.86 21.35 -8.81
C LEU A 724 -18.87 22.49 -8.97
N PRO A 725 -20.06 22.22 -9.47
CA PRO A 725 -21.16 23.20 -9.45
C PRO A 725 -21.50 23.65 -8.03
N ILE A 726 -22.25 24.75 -7.90
CA ILE A 726 -22.76 25.18 -6.60
C ILE A 726 -23.77 24.15 -6.10
N GLY A 727 -23.60 23.63 -4.89
CA GLY A 727 -24.44 22.59 -4.31
C GLY A 727 -23.76 21.87 -3.15
N GLU A 728 -24.42 20.81 -2.69
CA GLU A 728 -23.93 19.91 -1.66
C GLU A 728 -23.62 18.55 -2.29
N TYR A 729 -22.45 18.00 -1.99
CA TYR A 729 -21.95 16.77 -2.56
C TYR A 729 -21.40 15.88 -1.47
N THR A 730 -21.61 14.56 -1.64
CA THR A 730 -20.94 13.54 -0.82
C THR A 730 -19.95 12.79 -1.70
N ILE A 731 -18.67 12.85 -1.33
CA ILE A 731 -17.65 12.06 -1.99
C ILE A 731 -17.58 10.72 -1.28
N THR A 732 -17.75 9.64 -2.06
CA THR A 732 -17.66 8.27 -1.57
C THR A 732 -16.50 7.55 -2.24
N ALA A 733 -15.89 6.61 -1.53
CA ALA A 733 -14.86 5.73 -2.07
C ALA A 733 -15.24 4.25 -1.88
N SER A 734 -14.79 3.43 -2.81
CA SER A 734 -14.78 1.96 -2.73
C SER A 734 -13.37 1.49 -3.00
N TYR A 735 -12.93 0.42 -2.34
CA TYR A 735 -11.63 -0.21 -2.58
C TYR A 735 -11.82 -1.55 -3.29
N TYR A 736 -10.77 -1.99 -3.99
CA TYR A 736 -10.75 -3.28 -4.66
C TYR A 736 -10.38 -4.39 -3.65
N THR A 737 -11.29 -5.32 -3.46
CA THR A 737 -11.19 -6.41 -2.48
C THR A 737 -10.34 -7.56 -2.98
N ARG A 738 -9.91 -8.47 -2.08
CA ARG A 738 -9.12 -9.66 -2.45
C ARG A 738 -9.94 -10.70 -3.23
N ASP A 739 -11.24 -10.67 -3.10
CA ASP A 739 -12.17 -11.51 -3.86
C ASP A 739 -12.42 -11.00 -5.28
N GLY A 740 -11.73 -9.90 -5.66
CA GLY A 740 -11.78 -9.31 -7.00
C GLY A 740 -13.04 -8.50 -7.28
N GLY A 741 -13.77 -8.12 -6.25
CA GLY A 741 -14.91 -7.21 -6.29
C GLY A 741 -14.53 -5.77 -5.90
N TRP A 742 -15.53 -4.93 -5.80
CA TRP A 742 -15.43 -3.61 -5.20
C TRP A 742 -16.22 -3.62 -3.89
N SER A 743 -15.64 -3.07 -2.83
CA SER A 743 -16.32 -2.89 -1.55
C SER A 743 -17.58 -2.02 -1.69
N THR A 744 -18.42 -2.02 -0.68
CA THR A 744 -19.50 -1.05 -0.53
C THR A 744 -18.97 0.38 -0.58
N LYS A 745 -19.76 1.33 -1.13
CA LYS A 745 -19.39 2.74 -1.15
C LYS A 745 -19.40 3.28 0.27
N GLN A 746 -18.30 3.85 0.69
CA GLN A 746 -18.13 4.47 2.00
C GLN A 746 -18.06 6.00 1.83
N PRO A 747 -18.84 6.80 2.56
CA PRO A 747 -18.75 8.24 2.52
C PRO A 747 -17.45 8.69 3.20
N ILE A 748 -16.66 9.53 2.51
CA ILE A 748 -15.36 10.01 3.01
C ILE A 748 -15.35 11.51 3.29
N LEU A 749 -16.14 12.32 2.54
CA LEU A 749 -16.18 13.77 2.72
C LEU A 749 -17.48 14.37 2.21
N HIS A 750 -18.08 15.27 2.98
CA HIS A 750 -19.17 16.14 2.54
C HIS A 750 -18.60 17.49 2.11
N VAL A 751 -18.95 17.93 0.89
CA VAL A 751 -18.45 19.18 0.29
C VAL A 751 -19.62 20.09 -0.01
N VAL A 752 -19.59 21.28 0.56
CA VAL A 752 -20.57 22.34 0.29
C VAL A 752 -19.91 23.45 -0.53
N VAL A 753 -20.28 23.56 -1.81
CA VAL A 753 -19.79 24.61 -2.69
C VAL A 753 -20.63 25.87 -2.51
N THR A 754 -20.04 26.88 -1.83
CA THR A 754 -20.74 28.12 -1.50
C THR A 754 -20.93 29.02 -2.73
N PRO A 755 -22.13 29.59 -2.92
CA PRO A 755 -22.37 30.48 -4.05
C PRO A 755 -21.61 31.82 -3.91
N PRO A 756 -21.28 32.50 -5.03
CA PRO A 756 -20.70 33.84 -5.00
C PRO A 756 -21.66 34.82 -4.33
N TRP A 757 -21.12 35.85 -3.69
CA TRP A 757 -21.87 36.83 -2.91
C TRP A 757 -23.02 37.47 -3.69
N TRP A 758 -22.86 37.59 -5.07
CA TRP A 758 -23.91 38.15 -5.94
C TRP A 758 -25.05 37.16 -6.27
N LYS A 759 -24.94 35.87 -5.88
CA LYS A 759 -26.03 34.88 -5.99
C LYS A 759 -26.68 34.60 -4.63
N THR A 760 -26.29 35.28 -3.57
CA THR A 760 -26.89 35.11 -2.25
C THR A 760 -28.25 35.84 -2.15
N GLY A 761 -29.16 35.34 -1.33
CA GLY A 761 -30.47 35.97 -1.10
C GLY A 761 -30.37 37.43 -0.61
N TRP A 762 -29.35 37.74 0.18
CA TRP A 762 -29.08 39.11 0.65
C TRP A 762 -28.71 40.07 -0.47
N PHE A 763 -27.96 39.62 -1.48
CA PHE A 763 -27.63 40.44 -2.64
C PHE A 763 -28.87 40.76 -3.47
N TYR A 764 -29.74 39.77 -3.75
CA TYR A 764 -30.99 39.99 -4.49
C TYR A 764 -31.92 40.87 -3.70
N MET A 765 -32.02 40.74 -2.38
CA MET A 765 -32.79 41.63 -1.50
C MET A 765 -32.25 43.07 -1.60
N GLY A 766 -30.94 43.25 -1.51
CA GLY A 766 -30.29 44.54 -1.71
C GLY A 766 -30.57 45.15 -3.10
N LEU A 767 -30.48 44.33 -4.15
CA LEU A 767 -30.77 44.72 -5.54
C LEU A 767 -32.24 45.16 -5.72
N TYR A 768 -33.19 44.39 -5.14
CA TYR A 768 -34.61 44.77 -5.18
C TYR A 768 -34.90 46.07 -4.43
N ILE A 769 -34.25 46.28 -3.27
CA ILE A 769 -34.35 47.56 -2.52
C ILE A 769 -33.79 48.70 -3.37
N LEU A 770 -32.63 48.51 -4.03
CA LEU A 770 -32.04 49.48 -4.94
C LEU A 770 -32.96 49.82 -6.13
N LEU A 771 -33.49 48.79 -6.80
CA LEU A 771 -34.43 48.95 -7.89
C LEU A 771 -35.72 49.66 -7.43
N GLY A 772 -36.22 49.31 -6.25
CA GLY A 772 -37.36 49.97 -5.62
C GLY A 772 -37.10 51.45 -5.34
N ALA A 773 -35.90 51.79 -4.82
CA ALA A 773 -35.49 53.15 -4.56
C ALA A 773 -35.34 53.98 -5.87
N VAL A 774 -34.80 53.34 -6.96
CA VAL A 774 -34.70 53.96 -8.28
C VAL A 774 -36.11 54.21 -8.85
N ALA A 775 -36.99 53.21 -8.81
CA ALA A 775 -38.37 53.33 -9.25
C ALA A 775 -39.13 54.41 -8.48
N TYR A 776 -38.96 54.46 -7.17
CA TYR A 776 -39.51 55.50 -6.30
C TYR A 776 -39.00 56.90 -6.71
N SER A 777 -37.69 57.02 -6.96
CA SER A 777 -37.06 58.27 -7.38
C SER A 777 -37.60 58.78 -8.73
N ILE A 778 -37.81 57.83 -9.68
CA ILE A 778 -38.42 58.15 -10.97
C ILE A 778 -39.87 58.61 -10.80
N VAL A 779 -40.66 57.85 -10.02
CA VAL A 779 -42.05 58.20 -9.74
C VAL A 779 -42.13 59.56 -9.03
N TYR A 780 -41.27 59.79 -8.05
CA TYR A 780 -41.16 61.04 -7.31
C TYR A 780 -40.75 62.19 -8.21
N TYR A 781 -39.84 62.00 -9.16
CA TYR A 781 -39.47 62.99 -10.20
C TYR A 781 -40.66 63.36 -11.09
N PHE A 782 -41.39 62.37 -11.60
CA PHE A 782 -42.61 62.63 -12.43
C PHE A 782 -43.72 63.28 -11.63
N TYR A 783 -43.91 62.87 -10.36
CA TYR A 783 -44.86 63.49 -9.45
C TYR A 783 -44.51 64.98 -9.20
N ARG A 784 -43.22 65.24 -8.90
CA ARG A 784 -42.75 66.66 -8.82
C ARG A 784 -42.96 67.41 -10.09
N LYS A 785 -42.67 66.87 -11.26
CA LYS A 785 -42.87 67.46 -12.56
C LYS A 785 -44.37 67.73 -12.86
N LYS A 786 -45.23 66.77 -12.52
CA LYS A 786 -46.71 66.93 -12.66
C LYS A 786 -47.25 68.03 -11.70
N LYS A 787 -46.80 68.06 -10.46
CA LYS A 787 -47.18 69.08 -9.45
C LYS A 787 -46.69 70.50 -9.90
N ALA A 788 -45.47 70.59 -10.48
CA ALA A 788 -44.98 71.86 -11.03
C ALA A 788 -45.78 72.29 -12.25
N LYS A 789 -46.23 71.35 -13.13
CA LYS A 789 -47.08 71.59 -14.28
C LYS A 789 -48.49 72.12 -13.82
N GLN A 790 -49.06 71.45 -12.83
CA GLN A 790 -50.34 71.86 -12.26
C GLN A 790 -50.25 73.31 -11.61
N LYS A 791 -49.11 73.54 -10.92
CA LYS A 791 -48.87 74.86 -10.29
C LYS A 791 -48.71 75.95 -11.38
N ARG A 792 -48.14 75.64 -12.52
CA ARG A 792 -48.05 76.52 -13.69
C ARG A 792 -49.42 76.77 -14.37
N GLU A 793 -50.25 75.70 -14.44
CA GLU A 793 -51.63 75.89 -14.96
C GLU A 793 -52.54 76.72 -14.07
N ILE A 794 -52.45 76.53 -12.79
CA ILE A 794 -53.19 77.39 -11.79
C ILE A 794 -52.71 78.85 -11.89
N MET A 795 -51.40 79.03 -12.11
CA MET A 795 -50.83 80.39 -12.31
C MET A 795 -51.24 81.00 -13.62
N ARG A 796 -51.41 80.24 -14.71
CA ARG A 796 -51.96 80.69 -15.97
C ARG A 796 -53.42 81.14 -15.89
N LEU A 797 -54.22 80.45 -15.12
CA LEU A 797 -55.62 80.85 -14.87
C LEU A 797 -55.72 82.14 -14.01
N LYS A 798 -54.80 82.31 -13.10
CA LYS A 798 -54.73 83.58 -12.36
C LYS A 798 -54.22 84.75 -13.22
N ASN A 799 -53.33 84.53 -14.20
CA ASN A 799 -52.81 85.56 -15.06
C ASN A 799 -53.83 86.05 -16.06
N LYS A 800 -54.79 85.20 -16.49
CA LYS A 800 -55.86 85.67 -17.40
C LYS A 800 -56.80 86.70 -16.79
N MET A 801 -56.93 86.65 -15.44
CA MET A 801 -57.74 87.69 -14.73
C MET A 801 -57.03 89.02 -14.54
N TYR A 802 -55.73 89.09 -14.79
CA TYR A 802 -54.91 90.29 -14.61
C TYR A 802 -54.57 90.98 -15.96
N GLU A 803 -54.77 90.33 -17.10
CA GLU A 803 -54.45 90.86 -18.47
C GLU A 803 -55.38 92.07 -18.81
N GLU A 804 -56.60 92.14 -18.31
CA GLU A 804 -57.48 93.27 -18.56
C GLU A 804 -57.07 94.56 -17.81
N LYS A 805 -56.24 94.42 -16.75
CA LYS A 805 -55.75 95.64 -16.01
C LYS A 805 -54.41 96.15 -16.57
N ILE A 806 -53.79 95.47 -17.44
CA ILE A 806 -52.39 95.69 -17.89
C ILE A 806 -52.30 96.43 -19.19
N ASN A 807 -53.33 96.41 -20.05
CA ASN A 807 -53.32 97.09 -21.29
C ASN A 807 -53.17 98.64 -21.24
N PHE A 808 -53.37 99.20 -20.10
CA PHE A 808 -53.16 100.66 -19.83
C PHE A 808 -51.70 101.02 -19.46
N LEU A 809 -50.98 100.12 -18.73
CA LEU A 809 -49.57 100.29 -18.27
C LEU A 809 -48.56 99.87 -19.39
N THR A 810 -48.99 99.00 -20.31
CA THR A 810 -48.13 98.44 -21.35
C THR A 810 -47.66 99.40 -22.42
N ASN A 811 -48.44 100.43 -22.76
CA ASN A 811 -48.06 101.50 -23.73
C ASN A 811 -46.90 102.37 -23.22
N ILE A 812 -46.76 102.64 -21.94
CA ILE A 812 -45.64 103.43 -21.45
C ILE A 812 -44.36 102.62 -21.32
N SER A 813 -44.46 101.29 -21.03
CA SER A 813 -43.33 100.41 -20.95
C SER A 813 -42.71 100.07 -22.28
N HIS A 814 -43.55 100.12 -23.37
CA HIS A 814 -43.05 99.86 -24.74
C HIS A 814 -42.13 100.95 -25.28
N GLU A 815 -42.47 102.32 -24.97
CA GLU A 815 -41.61 103.39 -25.37
C GLU A 815 -40.27 103.48 -24.65
N LEU A 816 -40.13 102.88 -23.43
CA LEU A 816 -38.86 102.78 -22.64
C LEU A 816 -38.03 101.52 -23.09
N ARG A 817 -38.71 100.42 -23.54
CA ARG A 817 -38.00 99.16 -23.83
C ARG A 817 -37.24 99.29 -25.17
N THR A 818 -37.74 100.07 -26.15
CA THR A 818 -37.11 100.25 -27.47
C THR A 818 -35.70 100.86 -27.39
N PRO A 819 -35.43 101.96 -26.64
CA PRO A 819 -34.08 102.48 -26.55
C PRO A 819 -33.13 101.59 -25.69
N LEU A 820 -33.68 100.85 -24.71
CA LEU A 820 -32.85 100.00 -23.85
C LEU A 820 -32.43 98.75 -24.63
N THR A 821 -33.28 98.17 -25.51
CA THR A 821 -32.96 97.03 -26.32
C THR A 821 -31.86 97.35 -27.35
N LEU A 822 -31.91 98.64 -27.90
CA LEU A 822 -30.88 99.13 -28.75
C LEU A 822 -29.51 99.31 -28.11
N ILE A 823 -29.43 99.50 -26.83
CA ILE A 823 -28.18 99.58 -26.07
C ILE A 823 -27.64 98.13 -25.73
N CYS A 824 -28.50 97.26 -25.34
CA CYS A 824 -28.11 95.94 -24.97
C CYS A 824 -27.68 95.00 -26.12
N ALA A 825 -28.33 95.18 -27.31
CA ALA A 825 -28.07 94.33 -28.46
C ALA A 825 -26.67 94.58 -29.12
N PRO A 826 -26.17 95.77 -29.29
CA PRO A 826 -24.83 96.06 -29.74
C PRO A 826 -23.76 95.66 -28.72
N LEU A 827 -24.00 95.91 -27.44
CA LEU A 827 -23.09 95.51 -26.36
C LEU A 827 -22.90 93.96 -26.28
N LYS A 828 -23.98 93.21 -26.49
CA LYS A 828 -23.92 91.75 -26.48
C LYS A 828 -23.15 91.21 -27.71
N ARG A 829 -23.23 91.91 -28.87
CA ARG A 829 -22.45 91.61 -30.08
C ARG A 829 -20.95 91.79 -29.85
N ILE A 830 -20.56 92.84 -29.11
CA ILE A 830 -19.15 93.14 -28.82
C ILE A 830 -18.58 92.13 -27.87
N ILE A 831 -19.35 91.66 -26.85
CA ILE A 831 -18.94 90.68 -25.90
C ILE A 831 -18.81 89.25 -26.51
N ASN A 832 -19.65 88.90 -27.49
CA ASN A 832 -19.71 87.57 -28.11
C ASN A 832 -18.86 87.45 -29.39
N GLN A 833 -18.13 88.47 -29.84
CA GLN A 833 -17.16 88.33 -30.97
C GLN A 833 -15.81 87.88 -30.39
N GLU A 834 -15.52 86.60 -30.66
CA GLU A 834 -14.18 86.03 -30.42
C GLU A 834 -13.13 86.79 -31.19
N SER A 835 -12.41 87.70 -30.56
CA SER A 835 -11.06 88.03 -30.92
C SER A 835 -10.38 88.80 -29.77
N ASP A 836 -9.37 88.22 -29.27
CA ASP A 836 -8.27 88.72 -28.49
C ASP A 836 -8.49 90.11 -27.82
N LYS A 837 -9.18 90.14 -26.72
CA LYS A 837 -9.09 91.28 -25.83
C LYS A 837 -9.67 91.00 -24.46
N GLN A 838 -8.87 90.43 -23.62
CA GLN A 838 -9.07 90.25 -22.20
C GLN A 838 -9.36 91.59 -21.46
N ASP A 839 -9.00 92.72 -22.07
CA ASP A 839 -9.23 94.09 -21.53
C ASP A 839 -10.53 94.71 -21.97
N VAL A 840 -11.09 94.34 -23.12
CA VAL A 840 -12.39 94.87 -23.61
C VAL A 840 -13.54 94.18 -22.91
N GLU A 841 -13.37 92.94 -22.58
CA GLU A 841 -14.36 92.12 -21.79
C GLU A 841 -14.55 92.70 -20.38
N LYS A 842 -13.48 93.12 -19.73
CA LYS A 842 -13.52 93.70 -18.35
C LYS A 842 -14.26 95.00 -18.24
N LEU A 843 -14.29 95.77 -19.30
CA LEU A 843 -14.92 97.07 -19.34
C LEU A 843 -16.38 97.00 -19.87
N LEU A 844 -16.67 96.17 -20.81
CA LEU A 844 -18.00 96.01 -21.42
C LEU A 844 -18.96 95.07 -20.62
N VAL A 845 -18.46 94.10 -19.93
CA VAL A 845 -19.31 93.19 -19.12
C VAL A 845 -20.08 93.90 -17.99
N PRO A 846 -19.53 94.91 -17.28
CA PRO A 846 -20.28 95.68 -16.29
C PRO A 846 -21.37 96.58 -16.96
N ILE A 847 -21.10 97.17 -18.08
CA ILE A 847 -22.06 98.05 -18.83
C ILE A 847 -23.23 97.24 -19.37
N TYR A 848 -22.93 96.06 -19.97
CA TYR A 848 -23.98 95.12 -20.38
C TYR A 848 -24.82 94.65 -19.21
N LYS A 849 -24.16 94.34 -18.11
CA LYS A 849 -24.84 93.86 -16.91
C LYS A 849 -25.75 94.91 -16.28
N GLN A 850 -25.33 96.17 -16.31
CA GLN A 850 -26.17 97.23 -15.81
C GLN A 850 -27.33 97.58 -16.75
N ALA A 851 -27.11 97.59 -18.09
CA ALA A 851 -28.17 97.77 -19.10
C ALA A 851 -29.16 96.56 -19.01
N TYR A 852 -28.65 95.34 -18.75
CA TYR A 852 -29.49 94.18 -18.64
C TYR A 852 -30.26 94.18 -17.31
N GLN A 853 -29.67 94.74 -16.23
CA GLN A 853 -30.37 94.96 -14.95
C GLN A 853 -31.47 96.04 -15.06
N MET A 854 -31.24 97.08 -15.78
CA MET A 854 -32.22 98.10 -16.03
C MET A 854 -33.38 97.61 -16.90
N LYS A 855 -33.09 96.77 -17.94
CA LYS A 855 -34.10 96.07 -18.71
C LYS A 855 -34.86 95.08 -17.83
N SER A 856 -34.15 94.37 -16.94
CA SER A 856 -34.74 93.39 -15.97
C SER A 856 -35.63 94.08 -14.95
N ILE A 857 -35.26 95.31 -14.52
CA ILE A 857 -36.10 96.10 -13.61
C ILE A 857 -37.38 96.57 -14.31
N ILE A 858 -37.31 97.10 -15.57
CA ILE A 858 -38.46 97.38 -16.37
C ILE A 858 -39.33 96.21 -16.64
N ASP A 859 -38.67 95.03 -17.01
CA ASP A 859 -39.37 93.80 -17.18
C ASP A 859 -40.01 93.31 -15.88
N MET A 860 -39.39 93.57 -14.68
CA MET A 860 -39.92 93.25 -13.39
C MET A 860 -41.10 94.16 -12.99
N VAL A 861 -41.09 95.44 -13.34
CA VAL A 861 -42.21 96.41 -13.14
C VAL A 861 -43.39 96.03 -14.04
N ASP A 862 -43.12 95.65 -15.30
CA ASP A 862 -44.11 95.04 -16.19
C ASP A 862 -44.71 93.76 -15.61
N ARG A 863 -43.87 92.89 -15.03
CA ARG A 863 -44.32 91.68 -14.39
C ARG A 863 -45.07 91.92 -13.05
N LYS A 864 -44.72 92.97 -12.28
CA LYS A 864 -45.43 93.33 -11.04
C LYS A 864 -46.69 94.16 -11.25
N SER A 865 -46.85 94.76 -12.41
CA SER A 865 -48.10 95.43 -12.78
C SER A 865 -49.12 94.41 -13.35
N VAL A 866 -48.74 93.19 -13.44
CA VAL A 866 -49.53 92.01 -13.87
C VAL A 866 -49.98 91.10 -12.71
N VAL A 867 -49.66 91.50 -11.43
CA VAL A 867 -50.18 90.74 -10.23
C VAL A 867 -51.30 91.54 -9.58
#